data_107d53a84d2b6eb1669af83466c5306f
#
_entry.id   107d53a84d2b6eb1669af83466c5306f
#
_cell.length_a   1.000
_cell.length_b   1.000
_cell.length_c   1.000
_cell.angle_alpha   90.00
_cell.angle_beta   90.00
_cell.angle_gamma   90.00
#
_symmetry.space_group_name_H-M   'P 1'
#
loop_
_entity.id
_entity.type
_entity.pdbx_description
1 polymer ?
#
loop_
_entity_poly.entity_id
_entity_poly.type
_entity_poly.pdbx_seq_one_letter_code
_entity_poly.pdbx_strand_id
1 'polypeptide(L)'
;MKTRLLATMWACAALAACAVNWDAALVRGTTPNGRLFYAPGEEMAFSLVLEGVKGEIPADTYFLDWERRGDDGLVEKGRAPLPVAAPFVLRTKSDKPGFVCVEANVVTKDGRRVPKNHRWEKRVFFMGGAGVAPHEVRGGKEPADYDAFWADLEKRLAAVPVTAERREVPCADKAVRLYAVKIACAGPRPVTGYLTIPVAASATNRMPVQACYRGASMAEMEAPKGGPHDRIRMEINVNGYDLGRGEAYIKDFFTSISKPGYGYGMDPESNASRETSYWKDVALRAIRYLQWITTLPEWDGKTLELAAGSQGGWQALMAAARFRKVTRLVTNGTWGCDWTGQDTRGRLTSTYRPKTTSPAMAYYDPVFAAARITCPVAITFAGMGDYVSPPSSLTALYNALKVPKKITYVQGETHGWRPGGDQTLTVDGGYDRAVKAQAVLIDPIAYITDALAAGARHVTLPKADYWLTPARGETAYLRLKGLKDATIDFGGSKFIGTVKTRMIDLRDCTRVTLRNLTIDYADLPFTQAVITKADAEGTWDVKVIDGYPVPEAGERGDGSCWPIQVYGREDWELKNPMRFRDGIEIAKTGVDTFRISGGKDRRGGVGDVVVWSVKEKGRPTDVSAIKSLRGTECRFEDITEYATPHGCAYEDYFGDANTYLRCRIVRCPPEQDLFPRGLMRLRSGNHDANMHRGAVRGPRILDCTAKYHCDDCVNISGMYGLVTESKGGDELRILVNYLGLSIDDGDTCQVMTYEGRSLPDVKVVKVTADGDTTEEEKAYMLTLGFWPGLEKSCRKAYRLKLEKPLRLARGSVIISNRHQGNGFVVRGCDFGHSRARGLLIKASGGLIETNRLTRCAGQAIQIATEYEWMEGGCSRDLVVRGNTCRHNGGGIHVGGNNGARKMLPADSHYNISITDNEVDGPGISVEGMTGGEVRRNGAAKVRLRNCEGVQVDEPVRN
;
A
#
# COMPACT_ATOMS: atom_id res chain seq x y z
N MET A 1 -8.27 -64.49 -27.46
CA MET A 1 -8.69 -63.08 -27.80
C MET A 1 -8.82 -62.13 -26.63
N LYS A 2 -9.14 -62.59 -25.44
CA LYS A 2 -9.29 -61.73 -24.24
C LYS A 2 -7.95 -61.23 -23.68
N THR A 3 -6.84 -61.97 -23.81
CA THR A 3 -5.54 -61.58 -23.28
C THR A 3 -4.79 -60.51 -24.11
N ARG A 4 -5.11 -60.33 -25.40
CA ARG A 4 -4.53 -59.28 -26.24
C ARG A 4 -5.24 -57.93 -26.10
N LEU A 5 -6.53 -57.93 -25.68
CA LEU A 5 -7.25 -56.66 -25.41
C LEU A 5 -6.82 -56.01 -24.09
N LEU A 6 -6.47 -56.78 -23.06
CA LEU A 6 -5.97 -56.22 -21.79
C LEU A 6 -4.57 -55.60 -21.92
N ALA A 7 -3.68 -56.20 -22.73
CA ALA A 7 -2.34 -55.61 -22.96
C ALA A 7 -2.40 -54.29 -23.75
N THR A 8 -3.35 -54.13 -24.66
CA THR A 8 -3.54 -52.91 -25.45
C THR A 8 -4.19 -51.81 -24.58
N MET A 9 -5.08 -52.16 -23.67
CA MET A 9 -5.64 -51.19 -22.72
C MET A 9 -4.62 -50.71 -21.68
N TRP A 10 -3.71 -51.56 -21.21
CA TRP A 10 -2.63 -51.15 -20.31
C TRP A 10 -1.57 -50.31 -21.01
N ALA A 11 -1.24 -50.56 -22.28
CA ALA A 11 -0.36 -49.75 -23.06
C ALA A 11 -0.96 -48.38 -23.37
N CYS A 12 -2.28 -48.27 -23.65
CA CYS A 12 -2.95 -46.99 -23.82
C CYS A 12 -3.10 -46.23 -22.48
N ALA A 13 -3.29 -46.91 -21.37
CA ALA A 13 -3.35 -46.26 -20.03
C ALA A 13 -1.96 -45.75 -19.57
N ALA A 14 -0.88 -46.46 -19.90
CA ALA A 14 0.47 -46.05 -19.59
C ALA A 14 0.95 -44.88 -20.49
N LEU A 15 0.46 -44.77 -21.73
CA LEU A 15 0.71 -43.63 -22.63
C LEU A 15 -0.11 -42.39 -22.29
N ALA A 16 -1.28 -42.54 -21.62
CA ALA A 16 -2.08 -41.42 -21.15
C ALA A 16 -1.51 -40.75 -19.88
N ALA A 17 -0.59 -41.43 -19.16
CA ALA A 17 0.01 -40.90 -17.93
C ALA A 17 1.20 -39.92 -18.16
N CYS A 18 1.63 -39.68 -19.41
CA CYS A 18 2.79 -38.85 -19.76
C CYS A 18 2.51 -37.65 -20.66
N ALA A 19 1.26 -37.26 -20.89
CA ALA A 19 0.98 -36.08 -21.70
C ALA A 19 1.16 -34.80 -20.88
N VAL A 20 2.09 -33.93 -21.30
CA VAL A 20 2.30 -32.59 -20.69
C VAL A 20 1.02 -31.77 -20.88
N ASN A 21 0.46 -31.28 -19.77
CA ASN A 21 -0.71 -30.40 -19.81
C ASN A 21 -0.27 -28.93 -19.68
N TRP A 22 -0.62 -28.14 -20.70
CA TRP A 22 -0.26 -26.74 -20.86
C TRP A 22 -1.38 -25.75 -20.52
N ASP A 23 -2.56 -26.21 -20.10
CA ASP A 23 -3.73 -25.33 -19.94
C ASP A 23 -3.52 -24.20 -18.89
N ALA A 24 -2.81 -24.51 -17.82
CA ALA A 24 -2.44 -23.52 -16.82
C ALA A 24 -1.06 -22.88 -17.06
N ALA A 25 -0.33 -23.35 -18.09
CA ALA A 25 1.05 -22.92 -18.33
C ALA A 25 1.13 -21.45 -18.77
N LEU A 26 2.19 -20.77 -18.30
CA LEU A 26 2.54 -19.44 -18.76
C LEU A 26 4.06 -19.24 -18.66
N VAL A 27 4.63 -18.43 -19.53
CA VAL A 27 6.01 -17.94 -19.36
C VAL A 27 5.91 -16.59 -18.64
N ARG A 28 6.48 -16.52 -17.44
CA ARG A 28 6.59 -15.28 -16.69
C ARG A 28 7.93 -14.63 -16.97
N GLY A 29 7.93 -13.34 -17.29
CA GLY A 29 9.14 -12.57 -17.51
C GLY A 29 9.23 -11.41 -16.55
N THR A 30 10.37 -11.27 -15.88
CA THR A 30 10.65 -10.18 -14.95
C THR A 30 11.98 -9.51 -15.29
N THR A 31 12.14 -8.28 -14.84
CA THR A 31 13.40 -7.54 -14.85
C THR A 31 13.90 -7.35 -13.43
N PRO A 32 15.22 -7.24 -13.20
CA PRO A 32 15.76 -7.05 -11.85
C PRO A 32 15.11 -5.88 -11.13
N ASN A 33 14.75 -6.09 -9.86
CA ASN A 33 14.15 -5.07 -8.97
C ASN A 33 12.86 -4.42 -9.50
N GLY A 34 12.11 -5.09 -10.37
CA GLY A 34 10.93 -4.51 -11.00
C GLY A 34 11.23 -3.36 -11.97
N ARG A 35 12.48 -3.22 -12.38
CA ARG A 35 12.95 -2.10 -13.18
C ARG A 35 12.44 -2.18 -14.61
N LEU A 36 11.68 -1.18 -15.04
CA LEU A 36 11.13 -1.09 -16.40
C LEU A 36 11.82 -0.05 -17.27
N PHE A 37 12.63 0.86 -16.68
CA PHE A 37 13.29 1.94 -17.41
C PHE A 37 14.80 1.95 -17.16
N TYR A 38 15.56 2.24 -18.24
CA TYR A 38 17.00 2.17 -18.31
C TYR A 38 17.58 3.42 -18.98
N ALA A 39 18.86 3.70 -18.70
CA ALA A 39 19.60 4.70 -19.43
C ALA A 39 20.03 4.19 -20.81
N PRO A 40 20.33 5.07 -21.80
CA PRO A 40 20.95 4.65 -23.05
C PRO A 40 22.25 3.89 -22.80
N GLY A 41 22.45 2.76 -23.49
CA GLY A 41 23.60 1.88 -23.36
C GLY A 41 23.61 0.95 -22.14
N GLU A 42 22.68 1.12 -21.24
CA GLU A 42 22.58 0.27 -20.05
C GLU A 42 22.03 -1.13 -20.39
N GLU A 43 22.59 -2.16 -19.74
CA GLU A 43 22.14 -3.54 -19.95
C GLU A 43 20.78 -3.80 -19.29
N MET A 44 19.87 -4.39 -20.04
CA MET A 44 18.57 -4.90 -19.61
C MET A 44 18.63 -6.42 -19.51
N ALA A 45 18.23 -7.00 -18.40
CA ALA A 45 18.13 -8.44 -18.21
C ALA A 45 16.67 -8.85 -18.02
N PHE A 46 16.20 -9.82 -18.79
CA PHE A 46 14.86 -10.40 -18.67
C PHE A 46 14.99 -11.83 -18.18
N SER A 47 14.50 -12.10 -16.98
CA SER A 47 14.44 -13.43 -16.37
C SER A 47 13.12 -14.09 -16.76
N LEU A 48 13.17 -15.17 -17.52
CA LEU A 48 12.03 -15.91 -18.04
C LEU A 48 11.89 -17.24 -17.30
N VAL A 49 10.70 -17.48 -16.72
CA VAL A 49 10.36 -18.70 -15.98
C VAL A 49 9.09 -19.31 -16.55
N LEU A 50 9.12 -20.62 -16.80
CA LEU A 50 7.95 -21.38 -17.22
C LEU A 50 7.23 -21.91 -15.97
N GLU A 51 5.96 -21.53 -15.80
CA GLU A 51 5.13 -21.85 -14.65
C GLU A 51 3.86 -22.60 -15.06
N GLY A 52 3.22 -23.33 -14.12
CA GLY A 52 1.89 -23.91 -14.27
C GLY A 52 1.79 -25.12 -15.20
N VAL A 53 2.91 -25.68 -15.65
CA VAL A 53 2.94 -26.93 -16.42
C VAL A 53 2.61 -28.11 -15.50
N LYS A 54 1.74 -29.01 -15.96
CA LYS A 54 1.46 -30.28 -15.26
C LYS A 54 2.05 -31.44 -16.07
N GLY A 55 2.74 -32.33 -15.39
CA GLY A 55 3.50 -33.43 -15.99
C GLY A 55 4.96 -33.07 -16.23
N GLU A 56 5.75 -34.08 -16.52
CA GLU A 56 7.20 -33.93 -16.79
C GLU A 56 7.40 -33.51 -18.25
N ILE A 57 8.24 -32.51 -18.49
CA ILE A 57 8.62 -32.03 -19.83
C ILE A 57 9.74 -32.94 -20.35
N PRO A 58 9.51 -33.77 -21.41
CA PRO A 58 10.56 -34.60 -21.95
C PRO A 58 11.72 -33.78 -22.53
N ALA A 59 12.93 -34.21 -22.25
CA ALA A 59 14.13 -33.56 -22.82
C ALA A 59 14.07 -33.49 -24.35
N ASP A 60 14.62 -32.44 -24.93
CA ASP A 60 14.73 -32.20 -26.37
C ASP A 60 13.40 -32.22 -27.16
N THR A 61 12.26 -32.07 -26.49
CA THR A 61 10.94 -32.09 -27.13
C THR A 61 10.37 -30.69 -27.30
N TYR A 62 10.58 -29.85 -26.30
CA TYR A 62 10.06 -28.48 -26.28
C TYR A 62 11.18 -27.47 -26.09
N PHE A 63 10.96 -26.27 -26.60
CA PHE A 63 11.92 -25.18 -26.61
C PHE A 63 11.26 -23.86 -26.30
N LEU A 64 12.03 -22.90 -25.78
CA LEU A 64 11.67 -21.51 -25.65
C LEU A 64 12.27 -20.74 -26.82
N ASP A 65 11.46 -20.41 -27.83
CA ASP A 65 11.85 -19.52 -28.92
C ASP A 65 11.64 -18.08 -28.48
N TRP A 66 12.68 -17.26 -28.59
CA TRP A 66 12.60 -15.87 -28.22
C TRP A 66 13.01 -14.92 -29.35
N GLU A 67 12.39 -13.74 -29.33
CA GLU A 67 12.73 -12.63 -30.22
C GLU A 67 12.79 -11.35 -29.42
N ARG A 68 13.89 -10.60 -29.59
CA ARG A 68 14.03 -9.22 -29.14
C ARG A 68 13.86 -8.29 -30.33
N ARG A 69 12.97 -7.30 -30.20
CA ARG A 69 12.78 -6.19 -31.16
C ARG A 69 12.87 -4.86 -30.42
N GLY A 70 13.36 -3.80 -31.05
CA GLY A 70 13.50 -2.49 -30.40
C GLY A 70 13.15 -1.33 -31.31
N ASP A 71 12.82 -0.19 -30.71
CA ASP A 71 12.74 1.12 -31.38
C ASP A 71 14.11 1.57 -31.94
N ASP A 72 15.18 0.91 -31.52
CA ASP A 72 16.54 1.03 -32.07
C ASP A 72 16.70 0.37 -33.44
N GLY A 73 15.71 -0.43 -33.87
CA GLY A 73 15.73 -1.21 -35.12
C GLY A 73 16.44 -2.56 -35.00
N LEU A 74 17.02 -2.89 -33.84
CA LEU A 74 17.72 -4.18 -33.66
C LEU A 74 16.69 -5.31 -33.47
N VAL A 75 16.92 -6.43 -34.14
CA VAL A 75 16.17 -7.69 -34.00
C VAL A 75 17.13 -8.82 -33.70
N GLU A 76 16.93 -9.51 -32.60
CA GLU A 76 17.73 -10.68 -32.20
C GLU A 76 16.77 -11.85 -31.93
N LYS A 77 17.20 -13.07 -32.24
CA LYS A 77 16.40 -14.29 -32.06
C LYS A 77 17.26 -15.41 -31.53
N GLY A 78 16.63 -16.31 -30.80
CA GLY A 78 17.32 -17.49 -30.31
C GLY A 78 16.35 -18.54 -29.80
N ARG A 79 16.93 -19.69 -29.43
CA ARG A 79 16.20 -20.85 -28.91
C ARG A 79 16.92 -21.44 -27.70
N ALA A 80 16.19 -21.78 -26.67
CA ALA A 80 16.69 -22.52 -25.51
C ALA A 80 15.89 -23.82 -25.31
N PRO A 81 16.52 -24.94 -24.93
CA PRO A 81 15.80 -26.18 -24.64
C PRO A 81 15.02 -26.10 -23.34
N LEU A 82 13.90 -26.83 -23.23
CA LEU A 82 13.13 -27.01 -22.02
C LEU A 82 13.22 -28.48 -21.56
N PRO A 83 13.15 -28.75 -20.21
CA PRO A 83 13.10 -27.78 -19.12
C PRO A 83 14.44 -27.05 -18.88
N VAL A 84 14.36 -25.83 -18.42
CA VAL A 84 15.53 -25.05 -18.00
C VAL A 84 15.71 -25.22 -16.49
N ALA A 85 16.92 -25.65 -16.06
CA ALA A 85 17.20 -25.89 -14.63
C ALA A 85 17.24 -24.61 -13.77
N ALA A 86 17.34 -23.44 -14.40
CA ALA A 86 17.30 -22.11 -13.79
C ALA A 86 16.49 -21.18 -14.70
N PRO A 87 16.08 -19.97 -14.21
CA PRO A 87 15.46 -18.98 -15.08
C PRO A 87 16.33 -18.72 -16.32
N PHE A 88 15.69 -18.71 -17.49
CA PHE A 88 16.39 -18.28 -18.71
C PHE A 88 16.56 -16.76 -18.67
N VAL A 89 17.79 -16.26 -18.75
CA VAL A 89 18.09 -14.83 -18.71
C VAL A 89 18.49 -14.33 -20.08
N LEU A 90 17.65 -13.47 -20.67
CA LEU A 90 17.96 -12.75 -21.90
C LEU A 90 18.55 -11.39 -21.54
N ARG A 91 19.74 -11.07 -22.05
CA ARG A 91 20.41 -9.78 -21.86
C ARG A 91 20.44 -9.01 -23.17
N THR A 92 20.15 -7.72 -23.10
CA THR A 92 20.20 -6.82 -24.27
C THR A 92 20.42 -5.38 -23.79
N LYS A 93 20.66 -4.47 -24.73
CA LYS A 93 20.76 -3.03 -24.49
C LYS A 93 20.23 -2.23 -25.67
N SER A 94 20.01 -0.95 -25.48
CA SER A 94 19.72 0.01 -26.55
C SER A 94 20.36 1.35 -26.21
N ASP A 95 21.01 1.97 -27.19
CA ASP A 95 21.61 3.31 -27.06
C ASP A 95 20.59 4.43 -27.45
N LYS A 96 19.41 4.05 -27.96
CA LYS A 96 18.39 5.01 -28.44
C LYS A 96 17.21 5.09 -27.49
N PRO A 97 16.67 6.29 -27.25
CA PRO A 97 15.39 6.47 -26.54
C PRO A 97 14.27 5.69 -27.25
N GLY A 98 13.47 4.97 -26.46
CA GLY A 98 12.38 4.15 -26.97
C GLY A 98 12.12 2.93 -26.09
N PHE A 99 11.62 1.87 -26.69
CA PHE A 99 11.31 0.62 -26.00
C PHE A 99 11.97 -0.59 -26.69
N VAL A 100 12.27 -1.58 -25.89
CA VAL A 100 12.69 -2.92 -26.32
C VAL A 100 11.56 -3.89 -25.97
N CYS A 101 11.13 -4.69 -26.93
CA CYS A 101 10.17 -5.78 -26.78
C CYS A 101 10.90 -7.12 -26.76
N VAL A 102 10.56 -7.96 -25.79
CA VAL A 102 10.95 -9.36 -25.73
C VAL A 102 9.70 -10.22 -25.83
N GLU A 103 9.64 -11.07 -26.84
CA GLU A 103 8.63 -12.10 -27.00
C GLU A 103 9.29 -13.48 -26.89
N ALA A 104 8.75 -14.37 -26.03
CA ALA A 104 9.24 -15.73 -25.87
C ALA A 104 8.07 -16.71 -25.91
N ASN A 105 8.12 -17.71 -26.80
CA ASN A 105 7.06 -18.68 -27.01
C ASN A 105 7.55 -20.08 -26.69
N VAL A 106 6.74 -20.88 -26.03
CA VAL A 106 7.00 -22.33 -25.94
C VAL A 106 6.62 -22.99 -27.25
N VAL A 107 7.55 -23.72 -27.85
CA VAL A 107 7.39 -24.39 -29.13
C VAL A 107 7.84 -25.84 -29.07
N THR A 108 7.35 -26.66 -29.99
CA THR A 108 7.82 -28.00 -30.25
C THR A 108 9.15 -27.95 -31.03
N LYS A 109 9.83 -29.08 -31.18
CA LYS A 109 11.11 -29.19 -31.89
C LYS A 109 11.06 -28.63 -33.31
N ASP A 110 9.93 -28.80 -34.01
CA ASP A 110 9.69 -28.30 -35.38
C ASP A 110 9.18 -26.84 -35.39
N GLY A 111 9.19 -26.14 -34.26
CA GLY A 111 8.88 -24.71 -34.18
C GLY A 111 7.38 -24.41 -34.08
N ARG A 112 6.50 -25.38 -33.95
CA ARG A 112 5.08 -25.14 -33.76
C ARG A 112 4.80 -24.66 -32.33
N ARG A 113 4.04 -23.57 -32.18
CA ARG A 113 3.63 -23.04 -30.87
C ARG A 113 2.79 -24.05 -30.11
N VAL A 114 3.10 -24.24 -28.84
CA VAL A 114 2.35 -25.14 -27.97
C VAL A 114 0.96 -24.52 -27.73
N PRO A 115 -0.12 -25.27 -28.00
CA PRO A 115 -1.48 -24.75 -27.81
C PRO A 115 -1.85 -24.74 -26.34
N LYS A 116 -2.69 -23.77 -25.96
CA LYS A 116 -3.28 -23.64 -24.64
C LYS A 116 -4.79 -23.48 -24.75
N ASN A 117 -5.55 -24.15 -23.91
CA ASN A 117 -7.00 -24.03 -23.88
C ASN A 117 -7.44 -22.81 -23.06
N HIS A 118 -7.41 -21.64 -23.68
CA HIS A 118 -7.84 -20.39 -23.08
C HIS A 118 -8.69 -19.58 -24.07
N ARG A 119 -9.67 -18.83 -23.56
CA ARG A 119 -10.63 -18.09 -24.38
C ARG A 119 -9.99 -17.10 -25.36
N TRP A 120 -8.99 -16.34 -24.90
CA TRP A 120 -8.40 -15.24 -25.64
C TRP A 120 -6.99 -15.55 -26.16
N GLU A 121 -6.20 -16.30 -25.38
CA GLU A 121 -4.82 -16.63 -25.73
C GLU A 121 -4.67 -18.15 -25.93
N LYS A 122 -4.18 -18.53 -27.09
CA LYS A 122 -4.06 -19.93 -27.51
C LYS A 122 -2.63 -20.47 -27.43
N ARG A 123 -1.69 -19.72 -26.88
CA ARG A 123 -0.26 -20.07 -26.81
C ARG A 123 0.32 -19.90 -25.41
N VAL A 124 1.39 -20.61 -25.12
CA VAL A 124 2.18 -20.45 -23.89
C VAL A 124 3.34 -19.53 -24.21
N PHE A 125 3.33 -18.31 -23.68
CA PHE A 125 4.30 -17.28 -24.06
C PHE A 125 4.49 -16.23 -22.96
N PHE A 126 5.55 -15.44 -23.14
CA PHE A 126 5.75 -14.12 -22.54
C PHE A 126 5.84 -13.07 -23.64
N MET A 127 5.30 -11.90 -23.41
CA MET A 127 5.53 -10.71 -24.22
C MET A 127 5.59 -9.50 -23.32
N GLY A 128 6.74 -8.85 -23.27
CA GLY A 128 7.00 -7.73 -22.38
C GLY A 128 8.14 -6.86 -22.90
N GLY A 129 8.72 -6.03 -22.04
CA GLY A 129 9.78 -5.17 -22.52
C GLY A 129 10.37 -4.24 -21.45
N ALA A 130 11.16 -3.27 -21.93
CA ALA A 130 11.75 -2.21 -21.12
C ALA A 130 11.84 -0.92 -21.94
N GLY A 131 11.73 0.23 -21.26
CA GLY A 131 11.91 1.55 -21.85
C GLY A 131 13.32 2.08 -21.62
N VAL A 132 13.84 2.80 -22.62
CA VAL A 132 15.15 3.50 -22.56
C VAL A 132 14.89 4.98 -22.71
N ALA A 133 15.34 5.79 -21.76
CA ALA A 133 15.12 7.25 -21.71
C ALA A 133 13.69 7.65 -22.12
N PRO A 134 12.64 7.13 -21.47
CA PRO A 134 11.25 7.31 -21.92
C PRO A 134 10.83 8.79 -21.94
N HIS A 135 11.47 9.65 -21.15
CA HIS A 135 11.24 11.10 -21.15
C HIS A 135 11.64 11.79 -22.47
N GLU A 136 12.44 11.14 -23.30
CA GLU A 136 12.87 11.64 -24.60
C GLU A 136 12.00 11.16 -25.77
N VAL A 137 11.08 10.21 -25.54
CA VAL A 137 10.17 9.72 -26.59
C VAL A 137 9.19 10.80 -27.00
N ARG A 138 9.20 11.19 -28.28
CA ARG A 138 8.34 12.23 -28.85
C ARG A 138 7.52 11.68 -29.99
N GLY A 139 6.34 12.23 -30.24
CA GLY A 139 5.52 11.95 -31.41
C GLY A 139 6.11 12.46 -32.73
N GLY A 140 5.43 12.23 -33.83
CA GLY A 140 5.74 12.73 -35.17
C GLY A 140 5.76 14.27 -35.22
N LYS A 141 5.88 14.81 -36.43
CA LYS A 141 5.75 16.27 -36.67
C LYS A 141 4.29 16.62 -36.82
N GLU A 142 3.82 17.58 -36.01
CA GLU A 142 2.46 18.12 -36.12
C GLU A 142 2.30 18.87 -37.46
N PRO A 143 1.15 18.71 -38.17
CA PRO A 143 0.86 19.51 -39.35
C PRO A 143 0.77 21.00 -39.02
N ALA A 144 1.33 21.84 -39.88
CA ALA A 144 1.39 23.30 -39.64
C ALA A 144 0.00 23.94 -39.53
N ASP A 145 -0.99 23.41 -40.25
CA ASP A 145 -2.37 23.89 -40.27
C ASP A 145 -3.34 23.04 -39.42
N TYR A 146 -2.80 22.28 -38.45
CA TYR A 146 -3.58 21.39 -37.60
C TYR A 146 -4.78 22.08 -36.93
N ASP A 147 -4.57 23.23 -36.31
CA ASP A 147 -5.66 23.95 -35.61
C ASP A 147 -6.65 24.57 -36.59
N ALA A 148 -6.22 25.08 -37.75
CA ALA A 148 -7.11 25.59 -38.78
C ALA A 148 -8.02 24.52 -39.38
N PHE A 149 -7.48 23.34 -39.64
CA PHE A 149 -8.25 22.17 -40.08
C PHE A 149 -9.35 21.79 -39.07
N TRP A 150 -9.01 21.69 -37.81
CA TRP A 150 -9.98 21.35 -36.76
C TRP A 150 -11.03 22.44 -36.55
N ALA A 151 -10.65 23.72 -36.61
CA ALA A 151 -11.58 24.83 -36.53
C ALA A 151 -12.65 24.78 -37.66
N ASP A 152 -12.26 24.42 -38.90
CA ASP A 152 -13.21 24.21 -39.99
C ASP A 152 -14.16 23.03 -39.72
N LEU A 153 -13.66 21.90 -39.22
CA LEU A 153 -14.48 20.75 -38.85
C LEU A 153 -15.46 21.10 -37.70
N GLU A 154 -15.03 21.85 -36.70
CA GLU A 154 -15.89 22.34 -35.62
C GLU A 154 -17.00 23.27 -36.14
N LYS A 155 -16.69 24.13 -37.11
CA LYS A 155 -17.68 24.97 -37.77
C LYS A 155 -18.72 24.14 -38.56
N ARG A 156 -18.28 23.11 -39.32
CA ARG A 156 -19.19 22.17 -40.01
C ARG A 156 -20.06 21.42 -38.98
N LEU A 157 -19.51 21.01 -37.86
CA LEU A 157 -20.26 20.34 -36.81
C LEU A 157 -21.28 21.28 -36.17
N ALA A 158 -20.94 22.54 -35.90
CA ALA A 158 -21.83 23.55 -35.32
C ALA A 158 -23.01 23.91 -36.20
N ALA A 159 -22.89 23.75 -37.55
CA ALA A 159 -23.98 23.96 -38.49
C ALA A 159 -25.13 22.91 -38.35
N VAL A 160 -24.86 21.79 -37.67
CA VAL A 160 -25.88 20.77 -37.40
C VAL A 160 -26.46 21.00 -36.01
N PRO A 161 -27.79 21.12 -35.82
CA PRO A 161 -28.39 21.27 -34.49
C PRO A 161 -28.04 20.13 -33.52
N VAL A 162 -27.84 20.47 -32.23
CA VAL A 162 -27.58 19.50 -31.19
C VAL A 162 -28.88 18.87 -30.70
N THR A 163 -29.45 17.98 -31.51
CA THR A 163 -30.73 17.28 -31.25
C THR A 163 -30.51 15.78 -31.14
N ALA A 164 -31.36 15.10 -30.36
CA ALA A 164 -31.38 13.66 -30.31
C ALA A 164 -32.76 13.08 -30.13
N GLU A 165 -32.97 11.90 -30.71
CA GLU A 165 -34.09 11.03 -30.44
C GLU A 165 -33.73 10.10 -29.27
N ARG A 166 -34.65 9.97 -28.31
CA ARG A 166 -34.50 9.05 -27.16
C ARG A 166 -35.68 8.09 -27.13
N ARG A 167 -35.39 6.80 -27.14
CA ARG A 167 -36.39 5.73 -27.02
C ARG A 167 -36.07 4.95 -25.74
N GLU A 168 -37.04 4.89 -24.85
CA GLU A 168 -36.91 4.11 -23.61
C GLU A 168 -36.79 2.62 -23.92
N VAL A 169 -35.91 1.93 -23.19
CA VAL A 169 -35.62 0.50 -23.33
C VAL A 169 -35.84 -0.17 -22.00
N PRO A 170 -36.47 -1.35 -21.93
CA PRO A 170 -36.63 -2.11 -20.70
C PRO A 170 -35.29 -2.36 -20.02
N CYS A 171 -35.22 -2.07 -18.70
CA CYS A 171 -34.05 -2.30 -17.88
C CYS A 171 -34.40 -3.18 -16.69
N ALA A 172 -33.52 -4.15 -16.35
CA ALA A 172 -33.70 -5.03 -15.22
C ALA A 172 -33.55 -4.26 -13.89
N ASP A 173 -32.62 -3.31 -13.83
CA ASP A 173 -32.40 -2.44 -12.70
C ASP A 173 -33.46 -1.32 -12.69
N LYS A 174 -34.36 -1.35 -11.70
CA LYS A 174 -35.44 -0.37 -11.54
C LYS A 174 -35.00 0.97 -10.96
N ALA A 175 -33.76 1.07 -10.48
CA ALA A 175 -33.20 2.34 -9.96
C ALA A 175 -32.68 3.25 -11.09
N VAL A 176 -32.64 2.77 -12.35
CA VAL A 176 -32.22 3.55 -13.53
C VAL A 176 -33.25 3.49 -14.64
N ARG A 177 -33.35 4.58 -15.41
CA ARG A 177 -34.07 4.66 -16.70
C ARG A 177 -33.04 4.44 -17.79
N LEU A 178 -33.30 3.55 -18.72
CA LEU A 178 -32.43 3.21 -19.85
C LEU A 178 -33.04 3.74 -21.19
N TYR A 179 -32.21 4.41 -21.98
CA TYR A 179 -32.61 4.95 -23.27
C TYR A 179 -31.64 4.51 -24.36
N ALA A 180 -32.19 4.09 -25.53
CA ALA A 180 -31.45 4.08 -26.80
C ALA A 180 -31.50 5.50 -27.37
N VAL A 181 -30.34 6.06 -27.67
CA VAL A 181 -30.19 7.45 -28.10
C VAL A 181 -29.62 7.51 -29.50
N LYS A 182 -30.12 8.45 -30.32
CA LYS A 182 -29.64 8.74 -31.69
C LYS A 182 -29.48 10.24 -31.81
N ILE A 183 -28.23 10.73 -31.93
CA ILE A 183 -27.89 12.16 -31.91
C ILE A 183 -27.51 12.59 -33.32
N ALA A 184 -28.08 13.68 -33.80
CA ALA A 184 -27.72 14.28 -35.07
C ALA A 184 -26.27 14.75 -35.13
N CYS A 185 -25.54 14.43 -36.20
CA CYS A 185 -24.13 14.74 -36.36
C CYS A 185 -23.81 15.19 -37.80
N ALA A 186 -22.75 15.96 -37.96
CA ALA A 186 -22.20 16.21 -39.29
C ALA A 186 -21.57 14.92 -39.83
N GLY A 187 -21.77 14.72 -41.16
CA GLY A 187 -21.32 13.51 -41.84
C GLY A 187 -22.45 12.50 -42.09
N PRO A 188 -22.14 11.31 -42.62
CA PRO A 188 -23.13 10.40 -43.17
C PRO A 188 -23.95 9.62 -42.14
N ARG A 189 -23.52 9.65 -40.83
CA ARG A 189 -24.14 8.82 -39.80
C ARG A 189 -24.27 9.55 -38.46
N PRO A 190 -25.32 9.24 -37.66
CA PRO A 190 -25.53 9.82 -36.34
C PRO A 190 -24.55 9.25 -35.30
N VAL A 191 -24.60 9.79 -34.09
CA VAL A 191 -24.09 9.10 -32.87
C VAL A 191 -25.22 8.24 -32.33
N THR A 192 -24.94 6.98 -32.00
CA THR A 192 -25.91 6.10 -31.35
C THR A 192 -25.29 5.51 -30.07
N GLY A 193 -26.11 5.22 -29.03
CA GLY A 193 -25.62 4.65 -27.79
C GLY A 193 -26.72 4.41 -26.77
N TYR A 194 -26.36 3.81 -25.67
CA TYR A 194 -27.25 3.58 -24.52
C TYR A 194 -26.94 4.54 -23.39
N LEU A 195 -27.98 5.23 -22.91
CA LEU A 195 -27.96 6.19 -21.83
C LEU A 195 -28.70 5.63 -20.60
N THR A 196 -28.04 5.59 -19.44
CA THR A 196 -28.67 5.29 -18.16
C THR A 196 -28.73 6.55 -17.32
N ILE A 197 -29.93 6.87 -16.78
CA ILE A 197 -30.19 7.98 -15.90
C ILE A 197 -30.77 7.42 -14.61
N PRO A 198 -30.16 7.64 -13.43
CA PRO A 198 -30.75 7.26 -12.15
C PRO A 198 -32.17 7.81 -12.02
N VAL A 199 -33.11 7.03 -11.49
CA VAL A 199 -34.50 7.48 -11.27
C VAL A 199 -34.53 8.71 -10.38
N ALA A 200 -33.64 8.81 -9.40
CA ALA A 200 -33.49 9.95 -8.51
C ALA A 200 -32.98 11.23 -9.21
N ALA A 201 -32.41 11.13 -10.41
CA ALA A 201 -31.89 12.29 -11.14
C ALA A 201 -33.01 13.11 -11.76
N SER A 202 -32.96 14.43 -11.61
CA SER A 202 -33.94 15.39 -12.15
C SER A 202 -33.28 16.75 -12.38
N ALA A 203 -34.03 17.72 -12.91
CA ALA A 203 -33.54 19.10 -13.05
C ALA A 203 -33.25 19.79 -11.71
N THR A 204 -33.85 19.28 -10.61
CA THR A 204 -33.62 19.78 -9.23
C THR A 204 -32.66 18.91 -8.42
N ASN A 205 -32.50 17.64 -8.80
CA ASN A 205 -31.51 16.72 -8.22
C ASN A 205 -30.53 16.28 -9.32
N ARG A 206 -29.61 17.18 -9.64
CA ARG A 206 -28.66 17.00 -10.74
C ARG A 206 -27.49 16.10 -10.35
N MET A 207 -26.96 15.35 -11.31
CA MET A 207 -25.93 14.35 -11.09
C MET A 207 -24.74 14.54 -12.02
N PRO A 208 -23.53 14.05 -11.63
CA PRO A 208 -22.37 13.99 -12.51
C PRO A 208 -22.62 13.10 -13.73
N VAL A 209 -21.89 13.36 -14.82
CA VAL A 209 -21.93 12.57 -16.05
C VAL A 209 -20.63 11.79 -16.24
N GLN A 210 -20.75 10.50 -16.50
CA GLN A 210 -19.70 9.65 -17.02
C GLN A 210 -19.96 9.30 -18.49
N ALA A 211 -19.18 9.85 -19.38
CA ALA A 211 -19.22 9.62 -20.80
C ALA A 211 -18.26 8.49 -21.21
N CYS A 212 -18.78 7.40 -21.73
CA CYS A 212 -18.02 6.20 -22.09
C CYS A 212 -17.88 6.07 -23.61
N TYR A 213 -16.67 5.70 -24.06
CA TYR A 213 -16.37 5.44 -25.45
C TYR A 213 -15.98 3.98 -25.63
N ARG A 214 -16.75 3.26 -26.47
CA ARG A 214 -16.52 1.84 -26.72
C ARG A 214 -15.23 1.62 -27.53
N GLY A 215 -14.49 0.57 -27.19
CA GLY A 215 -13.38 0.07 -27.99
C GLY A 215 -13.80 -0.49 -29.34
N ALA A 216 -12.83 -0.90 -30.14
CA ALA A 216 -13.11 -1.53 -31.43
C ALA A 216 -13.98 -2.78 -31.27
N SER A 217 -15.07 -2.87 -32.03
CA SER A 217 -15.96 -4.02 -32.03
C SER A 217 -16.76 -4.04 -33.32
N MET A 218 -16.91 -5.23 -33.90
CA MET A 218 -17.83 -5.51 -35.04
C MET A 218 -19.11 -6.25 -34.59
N ALA A 219 -19.29 -6.39 -33.26
CA ALA A 219 -20.50 -6.93 -32.66
C ALA A 219 -21.47 -5.82 -32.27
N GLU A 220 -22.75 -6.13 -32.25
CA GLU A 220 -23.78 -5.21 -31.78
C GLU A 220 -23.49 -4.73 -30.35
N MET A 221 -23.84 -3.49 -30.07
CA MET A 221 -23.82 -2.97 -28.70
C MET A 221 -25.06 -3.49 -27.96
N GLU A 222 -24.85 -4.30 -26.94
CA GLU A 222 -25.97 -4.79 -26.12
C GLU A 222 -26.48 -3.69 -25.19
N ALA A 223 -27.79 -3.70 -24.95
CA ALA A 223 -28.40 -2.84 -23.94
C ALA A 223 -27.93 -3.25 -22.55
N PRO A 224 -27.42 -2.31 -21.71
CA PRO A 224 -26.98 -2.62 -20.35
C PRO A 224 -28.16 -3.10 -19.50
N LYS A 225 -27.89 -4.07 -18.60
CA LYS A 225 -28.89 -4.63 -17.67
C LYS A 225 -29.15 -3.73 -16.46
N GLY A 226 -28.35 -2.69 -16.26
CA GLY A 226 -28.40 -1.72 -15.17
C GLY A 226 -27.40 -0.60 -15.38
N GLY A 227 -27.24 0.27 -14.36
CA GLY A 227 -26.32 1.39 -14.41
C GLY A 227 -25.92 1.89 -13.03
N PRO A 228 -25.01 2.86 -12.93
CA PRO A 228 -24.67 3.50 -11.67
C PRO A 228 -25.90 4.29 -11.14
N HIS A 229 -26.05 4.34 -9.81
CA HIS A 229 -27.14 5.07 -9.15
C HIS A 229 -26.75 6.49 -8.72
N ASP A 230 -25.46 6.81 -8.80
CA ASP A 230 -24.86 8.07 -8.33
C ASP A 230 -24.49 9.04 -9.47
N ARG A 231 -24.65 8.60 -10.74
CA ARG A 231 -24.26 9.38 -11.91
C ARG A 231 -25.04 8.97 -13.16
N ILE A 232 -25.13 9.89 -14.10
CA ILE A 232 -25.63 9.62 -15.45
C ILE A 232 -24.50 8.95 -16.23
N ARG A 233 -24.78 7.87 -16.95
CA ARG A 233 -23.80 7.19 -17.79
C ARG A 233 -24.33 6.95 -19.18
N MET A 234 -23.50 7.24 -20.18
CA MET A 234 -23.80 6.86 -21.56
C MET A 234 -22.58 6.23 -22.21
N GLU A 235 -22.79 5.15 -22.94
CA GLU A 235 -21.78 4.53 -23.80
C GLU A 235 -22.22 4.62 -25.24
N ILE A 236 -21.32 5.07 -26.15
CA ILE A 236 -21.64 5.28 -27.56
C ILE A 236 -21.04 4.22 -28.48
N ASN A 237 -21.77 3.94 -29.53
CA ASN A 237 -21.30 3.31 -30.75
C ASN A 237 -20.88 4.40 -31.73
N VAL A 238 -19.60 4.57 -31.88
CA VAL A 238 -19.03 5.63 -32.71
C VAL A 238 -19.16 5.36 -34.21
N ASN A 239 -19.48 4.12 -34.64
CA ASN A 239 -19.67 3.79 -36.05
C ASN A 239 -21.03 4.27 -36.60
N GLY A 240 -22.02 4.51 -35.71
CA GLY A 240 -23.30 5.12 -36.03
C GLY A 240 -24.31 4.16 -36.66
N TYR A 241 -24.26 2.87 -36.35
CA TYR A 241 -25.29 1.91 -36.70
C TYR A 241 -26.50 2.02 -35.76
N ASP A 242 -27.68 1.62 -36.23
CA ASP A 242 -28.90 1.59 -35.41
C ASP A 242 -28.84 0.45 -34.38
N LEU A 243 -29.26 0.76 -33.14
CA LEU A 243 -29.22 -0.19 -32.04
C LEU A 243 -30.41 -1.15 -32.03
N GLY A 244 -30.20 -2.41 -31.64
CA GLY A 244 -31.23 -3.41 -31.51
C GLY A 244 -31.70 -4.01 -32.81
N ARG A 245 -30.88 -4.02 -33.86
CA ARG A 245 -31.21 -4.51 -35.19
C ARG A 245 -30.80 -5.96 -35.46
N GLY A 246 -30.00 -6.55 -34.56
CA GLY A 246 -29.53 -7.91 -34.62
C GLY A 246 -28.31 -8.15 -35.50
N GLU A 247 -27.78 -9.36 -35.41
CA GLU A 247 -26.46 -9.74 -35.95
C GLU A 247 -26.37 -9.60 -37.49
N ALA A 248 -27.43 -9.96 -38.22
CA ALA A 248 -27.43 -9.85 -39.68
C ALA A 248 -27.23 -8.40 -40.15
N TYR A 249 -27.99 -7.45 -39.56
CA TYR A 249 -27.85 -6.03 -39.84
C TYR A 249 -26.45 -5.53 -39.53
N ILE A 250 -25.87 -5.93 -38.42
CA ILE A 250 -24.53 -5.53 -37.99
C ILE A 250 -23.46 -6.02 -38.97
N LYS A 251 -23.60 -7.26 -39.45
CA LYS A 251 -22.71 -7.82 -40.46
C LYS A 251 -22.75 -7.02 -41.76
N ASP A 252 -23.95 -6.72 -42.25
CA ASP A 252 -24.16 -5.93 -43.48
C ASP A 252 -23.64 -4.50 -43.31
N PHE A 253 -23.89 -3.89 -42.14
CA PHE A 253 -23.38 -2.56 -41.81
C PHE A 253 -21.85 -2.50 -41.89
N PHE A 254 -21.14 -3.42 -41.20
CA PHE A 254 -19.67 -3.41 -41.21
C PHE A 254 -19.11 -3.77 -42.58
N THR A 255 -19.80 -4.61 -43.36
CA THR A 255 -19.43 -4.87 -44.76
C THR A 255 -19.54 -3.59 -45.60
N SER A 256 -20.57 -2.77 -45.39
CA SER A 256 -20.81 -1.54 -46.16
C SER A 256 -19.78 -0.43 -45.87
N ILE A 257 -19.15 -0.43 -44.69
CA ILE A 257 -18.13 0.57 -44.28
C ILE A 257 -16.71 0.06 -44.37
N SER A 258 -16.49 -1.17 -44.84
CA SER A 258 -15.18 -1.78 -45.03
C SER A 258 -14.84 -1.94 -46.50
N LYS A 259 -13.58 -1.86 -46.86
CA LYS A 259 -13.09 -2.20 -48.21
C LYS A 259 -12.63 -3.66 -48.21
N PRO A 260 -12.70 -4.38 -49.36
CA PRO A 260 -12.20 -5.74 -49.48
C PRO A 260 -10.75 -5.89 -48.99
N GLY A 261 -10.51 -6.83 -48.08
CA GLY A 261 -9.19 -7.07 -47.49
C GLY A 261 -8.78 -6.12 -46.35
N TYR A 262 -9.64 -5.18 -45.95
CA TYR A 262 -9.40 -4.23 -44.85
C TYR A 262 -10.58 -4.20 -43.88
N GLY A 263 -10.27 -3.99 -42.59
CA GLY A 263 -11.30 -3.61 -41.64
C GLY A 263 -11.76 -2.15 -41.82
N TYR A 264 -12.87 -1.76 -41.19
CA TYR A 264 -13.37 -0.39 -41.29
C TYR A 264 -12.30 0.63 -40.86
N GLY A 265 -12.14 1.68 -41.67
CA GLY A 265 -11.17 2.76 -41.40
C GLY A 265 -9.70 2.37 -41.62
N MET A 266 -9.41 1.16 -42.13
CA MET A 266 -8.01 0.66 -42.28
C MET A 266 -7.52 0.72 -43.74
N ASP A 267 -8.37 1.03 -44.70
CA ASP A 267 -7.98 1.07 -46.10
C ASP A 267 -7.12 2.29 -46.44
N PRO A 268 -6.05 2.12 -47.28
CA PRO A 268 -5.12 3.20 -47.55
C PRO A 268 -5.74 4.31 -48.45
N GLU A 269 -6.71 3.99 -49.28
CA GLU A 269 -7.33 4.94 -50.22
C GLU A 269 -8.14 6.01 -49.47
N SER A 270 -9.00 5.59 -48.53
CA SER A 270 -9.78 6.51 -47.70
C SER A 270 -8.87 7.36 -46.83
N ASN A 271 -7.75 6.80 -46.31
CA ASN A 271 -6.83 7.48 -45.45
C ASN A 271 -5.75 8.28 -46.21
N ALA A 272 -5.77 8.32 -47.55
CA ALA A 272 -4.85 9.11 -48.35
C ALA A 272 -5.08 10.63 -48.20
N SER A 273 -6.34 11.05 -47.89
CA SER A 273 -6.72 12.43 -47.66
C SER A 273 -7.35 12.60 -46.27
N ARG A 274 -7.02 13.72 -45.60
CA ARG A 274 -7.65 14.11 -44.32
C ARG A 274 -9.17 14.34 -44.46
N GLU A 275 -9.68 14.70 -45.63
CA GLU A 275 -11.12 14.91 -45.89
C GLU A 275 -11.88 13.61 -46.07
N THR A 276 -11.27 12.58 -46.64
CA THR A 276 -11.90 11.27 -46.91
C THR A 276 -11.70 10.25 -45.83
N SER A 277 -10.78 10.52 -44.85
CA SER A 277 -10.50 9.58 -43.79
C SER A 277 -11.74 9.25 -42.97
N TYR A 278 -11.96 7.97 -42.74
CA TYR A 278 -13.03 7.44 -41.87
C TYR A 278 -12.95 8.06 -40.45
N TRP A 279 -11.74 8.33 -39.98
CA TRP A 279 -11.46 8.85 -38.63
C TRP A 279 -11.93 10.30 -38.43
N LYS A 280 -12.10 11.07 -39.49
CA LYS A 280 -12.74 12.39 -39.43
C LYS A 280 -14.14 12.30 -38.84
N ASP A 281 -14.97 11.42 -39.42
CA ASP A 281 -16.37 11.29 -39.03
C ASP A 281 -16.49 10.64 -37.62
N VAL A 282 -15.59 9.73 -37.27
CA VAL A 282 -15.52 9.16 -35.93
C VAL A 282 -15.23 10.24 -34.89
N ALA A 283 -14.26 11.14 -35.14
CA ALA A 283 -13.93 12.23 -34.25
C ALA A 283 -15.08 13.24 -34.10
N LEU A 284 -15.76 13.60 -35.21
CA LEU A 284 -16.92 14.49 -35.14
C LEU A 284 -18.05 13.91 -34.29
N ARG A 285 -18.33 12.60 -34.43
CA ARG A 285 -19.31 11.89 -33.58
C ARG A 285 -18.89 11.88 -32.13
N ALA A 286 -17.61 11.68 -31.81
CA ALA A 286 -17.09 11.69 -30.46
C ALA A 286 -17.23 13.07 -29.78
N ILE A 287 -17.01 14.16 -30.52
CA ILE A 287 -17.23 15.53 -30.05
C ILE A 287 -18.71 15.82 -29.87
N ARG A 288 -19.56 15.49 -30.88
CA ARG A 288 -21.01 15.69 -30.86
C ARG A 288 -21.67 15.03 -29.66
N TYR A 289 -21.19 13.86 -29.29
CA TYR A 289 -21.63 13.17 -28.09
C TYR A 289 -21.52 14.04 -26.83
N LEU A 290 -20.35 14.63 -26.60
CA LEU A 290 -20.12 15.49 -25.44
C LEU A 290 -20.95 16.78 -25.48
N GLN A 291 -21.13 17.37 -26.69
CA GLN A 291 -22.00 18.51 -26.87
C GLN A 291 -23.44 18.21 -26.45
N TRP A 292 -23.97 17.04 -26.83
CA TRP A 292 -25.34 16.67 -26.52
C TRP A 292 -25.51 16.23 -25.05
N ILE A 293 -24.67 15.36 -24.50
CA ILE A 293 -24.88 14.84 -23.15
C ILE A 293 -24.84 15.94 -22.09
N THR A 294 -24.16 17.04 -22.36
CA THR A 294 -24.12 18.23 -21.49
C THR A 294 -25.30 19.17 -21.66
N THR A 295 -26.30 18.82 -22.49
CA THR A 295 -27.61 19.53 -22.57
C THR A 295 -28.66 18.88 -21.68
N LEU A 296 -28.38 17.73 -21.08
CA LEU A 296 -29.33 17.04 -20.21
C LEU A 296 -29.68 17.90 -18.99
N PRO A 297 -30.96 18.09 -18.66
CA PRO A 297 -31.38 18.88 -17.52
C PRO A 297 -30.96 18.24 -16.18
N GLU A 298 -30.73 16.94 -16.17
CA GLU A 298 -30.29 16.17 -15.02
C GLU A 298 -28.76 16.28 -14.74
N TRP A 299 -27.96 16.84 -15.67
CA TRP A 299 -26.54 17.04 -15.47
C TRP A 299 -26.26 18.16 -14.45
N ASP A 300 -25.28 17.96 -13.55
CA ASP A 300 -24.91 18.91 -12.50
C ASP A 300 -24.24 20.21 -13.04
N GLY A 301 -23.93 20.25 -14.33
CA GLY A 301 -23.26 21.40 -14.96
C GLY A 301 -21.78 21.53 -14.65
N LYS A 302 -21.21 20.62 -13.85
CA LYS A 302 -19.86 20.69 -13.29
C LYS A 302 -18.99 19.48 -13.63
N THR A 303 -19.52 18.27 -13.46
CA THR A 303 -18.73 17.04 -13.53
C THR A 303 -19.01 16.27 -14.81
N LEU A 304 -18.02 16.19 -15.67
CA LEU A 304 -18.03 15.40 -16.91
C LEU A 304 -16.75 14.56 -16.98
N GLU A 305 -16.85 13.29 -16.62
CA GLU A 305 -15.73 12.35 -16.67
C GLU A 305 -15.78 11.49 -17.93
N LEU A 306 -14.65 11.32 -18.59
CA LEU A 306 -14.50 10.39 -19.71
C LEU A 306 -13.85 9.09 -19.26
N ALA A 307 -14.46 7.95 -19.63
CA ALA A 307 -13.92 6.62 -19.39
C ALA A 307 -13.83 5.85 -20.72
N ALA A 308 -12.63 5.34 -21.05
CA ALA A 308 -12.41 4.77 -22.36
C ALA A 308 -11.26 3.76 -22.38
N GLY A 309 -11.22 2.86 -23.36
CA GLY A 309 -10.10 1.94 -23.59
C GLY A 309 -9.90 1.67 -25.07
N SER A 310 -8.69 1.27 -25.46
CA SER A 310 -8.34 0.93 -26.84
C SER A 310 -8.75 2.03 -27.83
N GLN A 311 -9.51 1.71 -28.88
CA GLN A 311 -10.05 2.68 -29.84
C GLN A 311 -10.95 3.73 -29.16
N GLY A 312 -11.66 3.37 -28.08
CA GLY A 312 -12.42 4.33 -27.28
C GLY A 312 -11.54 5.41 -26.65
N GLY A 313 -10.32 5.04 -26.20
CA GLY A 313 -9.33 5.98 -25.71
C GLY A 313 -8.92 7.02 -26.75
N TRP A 314 -8.75 6.60 -28.00
CA TRP A 314 -8.54 7.50 -29.13
C TRP A 314 -9.68 8.52 -29.27
N GLN A 315 -10.94 8.02 -29.25
CA GLN A 315 -12.14 8.86 -29.35
C GLN A 315 -12.22 9.89 -28.22
N ALA A 316 -11.98 9.45 -26.99
CA ALA A 316 -12.04 10.30 -25.80
C ALA A 316 -10.98 11.41 -25.83
N LEU A 317 -9.74 11.10 -26.25
CA LEU A 317 -8.67 12.07 -26.38
C LEU A 317 -8.97 13.12 -27.47
N MET A 318 -9.41 12.69 -28.65
CA MET A 318 -9.80 13.58 -29.74
C MET A 318 -10.95 14.51 -29.32
N ALA A 319 -11.94 13.99 -28.61
CA ALA A 319 -13.07 14.77 -28.11
C ALA A 319 -12.67 15.72 -26.98
N ALA A 320 -11.88 15.28 -26.01
CA ALA A 320 -11.42 16.10 -24.88
C ALA A 320 -10.55 17.29 -25.33
N ALA A 321 -9.78 17.11 -26.39
CA ALA A 321 -8.97 18.19 -26.98
C ALA A 321 -9.82 19.35 -27.57
N ARG A 322 -11.10 19.09 -27.87
CA ARG A 322 -12.02 20.03 -28.53
C ARG A 322 -13.22 20.41 -27.67
N PHE A 323 -13.38 19.79 -26.49
CA PHE A 323 -14.51 20.06 -25.60
C PHE A 323 -14.04 20.35 -24.16
N ARG A 324 -13.95 21.63 -23.83
CA ARG A 324 -13.30 22.14 -22.60
C ARG A 324 -14.07 21.87 -21.30
N LYS A 325 -15.32 21.37 -21.36
CA LYS A 325 -16.11 21.04 -20.14
C LYS A 325 -15.73 19.69 -19.52
N VAL A 326 -14.85 18.92 -20.13
CA VAL A 326 -14.35 17.67 -19.56
C VAL A 326 -13.55 17.97 -18.30
N THR A 327 -13.89 17.31 -17.19
CA THR A 327 -13.25 17.51 -15.90
C THR A 327 -12.18 16.48 -15.61
N ARG A 328 -12.26 15.28 -16.21
CA ARG A 328 -11.30 14.19 -16.06
C ARG A 328 -11.37 13.23 -17.22
N LEU A 329 -10.24 12.67 -17.63
CA LEU A 329 -10.17 11.61 -18.63
C LEU A 329 -9.38 10.42 -18.09
N VAL A 330 -9.99 9.24 -18.12
CA VAL A 330 -9.35 7.97 -17.77
C VAL A 330 -9.37 7.06 -18.98
N THR A 331 -8.20 6.55 -19.37
CA THR A 331 -8.07 5.63 -20.51
C THR A 331 -7.12 4.48 -20.20
N ASN A 332 -7.30 3.36 -20.92
CA ASN A 332 -6.41 2.20 -20.82
C ASN A 332 -6.08 1.65 -22.20
N GLY A 333 -4.83 1.26 -22.43
CA GLY A 333 -4.38 0.66 -23.68
C GLY A 333 -4.83 1.44 -24.92
N THR A 334 -4.72 2.77 -24.90
CA THR A 334 -5.23 3.65 -25.95
C THR A 334 -4.61 3.32 -27.30
N TRP A 335 -5.44 2.94 -28.24
CA TRP A 335 -5.03 2.65 -29.61
C TRP A 335 -4.88 3.93 -30.44
N GLY A 336 -4.11 3.87 -31.53
CA GLY A 336 -4.07 4.90 -32.56
C GLY A 336 -3.20 6.11 -32.22
N CYS A 337 -2.27 6.00 -31.28
CA CYS A 337 -1.33 7.05 -30.95
C CYS A 337 -0.04 6.94 -31.79
N ASP A 338 0.54 8.10 -32.15
CA ASP A 338 1.83 8.21 -32.82
C ASP A 338 1.90 7.46 -34.19
N TRP A 339 0.84 7.55 -34.99
CA TRP A 339 0.75 6.84 -36.27
C TRP A 339 1.91 7.20 -37.22
N THR A 340 2.28 8.46 -37.32
CA THR A 340 3.38 8.90 -38.18
C THR A 340 4.77 8.69 -37.59
N GLY A 341 4.89 8.67 -36.27
CA GLY A 341 6.16 8.45 -35.58
C GLY A 341 6.67 7.01 -35.70
N GLN A 342 5.74 6.06 -35.79
CA GLN A 342 6.09 4.64 -35.95
C GLN A 342 6.82 4.33 -37.28
N ASP A 343 6.44 5.00 -38.37
CA ASP A 343 7.07 4.78 -39.68
C ASP A 343 8.33 5.62 -39.88
N THR A 344 8.34 6.85 -39.37
CA THR A 344 9.41 7.81 -39.67
C THR A 344 10.64 7.67 -38.76
N ARG A 345 10.54 6.93 -37.64
CA ARG A 345 11.61 6.85 -36.63
C ARG A 345 12.03 5.44 -36.26
N GLY A 346 11.54 4.42 -36.96
CA GLY A 346 11.89 3.03 -36.70
C GLY A 346 11.35 2.49 -35.36
N ARG A 347 10.28 3.10 -34.82
CA ARG A 347 9.66 2.64 -33.59
C ARG A 347 8.92 1.34 -33.79
N LEU A 348 8.79 0.58 -32.69
CA LEU A 348 7.94 -0.59 -32.64
C LEU A 348 6.51 -0.23 -33.04
N THR A 349 6.02 -0.84 -34.09
CA THR A 349 4.76 -0.49 -34.74
C THR A 349 3.59 -1.26 -34.16
N SER A 350 2.41 -0.62 -34.12
CA SER A 350 1.17 -1.29 -33.77
C SER A 350 0.88 -2.45 -34.76
N THR A 351 0.50 -3.59 -34.22
CA THR A 351 0.06 -4.76 -35.03
C THR A 351 -1.31 -4.55 -35.65
N TYR A 352 -2.08 -3.57 -35.17
CA TYR A 352 -3.40 -3.20 -35.64
C TYR A 352 -3.43 -1.73 -36.04
N ARG A 353 -3.08 -1.43 -37.28
CA ARG A 353 -3.06 -0.06 -37.84
C ARG A 353 -3.33 -0.08 -39.35
N PRO A 354 -3.66 1.07 -39.96
CA PRO A 354 -3.62 1.21 -41.42
C PRO A 354 -2.27 0.77 -42.00
N LYS A 355 -2.27 -0.01 -43.05
CA LYS A 355 -1.02 -0.58 -43.62
C LYS A 355 -0.09 0.47 -44.22
N THR A 356 -0.64 1.63 -44.59
CA THR A 356 0.12 2.79 -45.07
C THR A 356 -0.27 4.01 -44.24
N THR A 357 0.71 4.69 -43.65
CA THR A 357 0.52 5.95 -42.94
C THR A 357 0.69 7.11 -43.89
N SER A 358 -0.43 7.61 -44.43
CA SER A 358 -0.46 8.89 -45.13
C SER A 358 -0.18 10.05 -44.17
N PRO A 359 0.50 11.15 -44.60
CA PRO A 359 0.60 12.37 -43.81
C PRO A 359 -0.76 12.91 -43.36
N ALA A 360 -1.85 12.60 -44.08
CA ALA A 360 -3.21 12.93 -43.69
C ALA A 360 -3.64 12.33 -42.34
N MET A 361 -3.04 11.21 -41.90
CA MET A 361 -3.35 10.56 -40.65
C MET A 361 -2.83 11.36 -39.42
N ALA A 362 -1.85 12.25 -39.61
CA ALA A 362 -1.36 13.12 -38.54
C ALA A 362 -2.47 14.04 -37.97
N TYR A 363 -3.46 14.41 -38.76
CA TYR A 363 -4.59 15.22 -38.25
C TYR A 363 -5.48 14.48 -37.26
N TYR A 364 -5.39 13.16 -37.17
CA TYR A 364 -6.19 12.29 -36.32
C TYR A 364 -5.33 11.58 -35.27
N ASP A 365 -4.10 12.03 -35.06
CA ASP A 365 -3.21 11.44 -34.06
C ASP A 365 -3.45 12.08 -32.68
N PRO A 366 -3.81 11.29 -31.65
CA PRO A 366 -4.03 11.78 -30.29
C PRO A 366 -2.79 12.46 -29.68
N VAL A 367 -1.59 12.16 -30.14
CA VAL A 367 -0.34 12.81 -29.68
C VAL A 367 -0.37 14.32 -29.95
N PHE A 368 -0.93 14.75 -31.10
CA PHE A 368 -1.08 16.18 -31.40
C PHE A 368 -2.30 16.80 -30.72
N ALA A 369 -3.37 16.02 -30.54
CA ALA A 369 -4.54 16.44 -29.77
C ALA A 369 -4.20 16.72 -28.29
N ALA A 370 -3.23 15.97 -27.71
CA ALA A 370 -2.85 16.00 -26.29
C ALA A 370 -2.49 17.41 -25.78
N ALA A 371 -1.82 18.23 -26.61
CA ALA A 371 -1.43 19.59 -26.21
C ALA A 371 -2.63 20.54 -26.01
N ARG A 372 -3.84 20.17 -26.46
CA ARG A 372 -5.09 20.95 -26.39
C ARG A 372 -6.04 20.47 -25.29
N ILE A 373 -5.70 19.37 -24.63
CA ILE A 373 -6.49 18.85 -23.50
C ILE A 373 -6.27 19.72 -22.28
N THR A 374 -7.34 20.07 -21.57
CA THR A 374 -7.32 20.97 -20.42
C THR A 374 -7.67 20.31 -19.10
N CYS A 375 -8.08 19.05 -19.11
CA CYS A 375 -8.43 18.28 -17.91
C CYS A 375 -7.31 17.28 -17.52
N PRO A 376 -7.21 16.84 -16.25
CA PRO A 376 -6.32 15.75 -15.86
C PRO A 376 -6.56 14.47 -16.65
N VAL A 377 -5.45 13.78 -17.02
CA VAL A 377 -5.49 12.54 -17.81
C VAL A 377 -4.78 11.40 -17.08
N ALA A 378 -5.46 10.27 -16.89
CA ALA A 378 -4.89 9.04 -16.37
C ALA A 378 -4.89 7.94 -17.45
N ILE A 379 -3.70 7.47 -17.84
CA ILE A 379 -3.50 6.28 -18.67
C ILE A 379 -3.24 5.12 -17.72
N THR A 380 -4.29 4.38 -17.36
CA THR A 380 -4.25 3.37 -16.30
C THR A 380 -3.60 2.05 -16.73
N PHE A 381 -3.36 1.87 -18.02
CA PHE A 381 -2.70 0.68 -18.56
C PHE A 381 -1.89 1.01 -19.81
N ALA A 382 -0.60 0.70 -19.75
CA ALA A 382 0.34 0.64 -20.85
C ALA A 382 1.10 -0.69 -20.74
N GLY A 383 0.56 -1.75 -21.37
CA GLY A 383 1.17 -3.07 -21.33
C GLY A 383 2.53 -3.07 -22.05
N MET A 384 3.58 -3.55 -21.37
CA MET A 384 4.92 -3.63 -21.97
C MET A 384 4.98 -4.67 -23.11
N GLY A 385 3.99 -5.59 -23.15
CA GLY A 385 3.78 -6.55 -24.26
C GLY A 385 2.58 -6.17 -25.16
N ASP A 386 1.96 -4.99 -24.97
CA ASP A 386 0.84 -4.55 -25.80
C ASP A 386 1.34 -3.87 -27.08
N TYR A 387 1.33 -4.63 -28.18
CA TYR A 387 1.68 -4.11 -29.51
C TYR A 387 0.46 -3.94 -30.45
N VAL A 388 -0.75 -3.94 -29.89
CA VAL A 388 -1.91 -3.25 -30.46
C VAL A 388 -1.85 -1.76 -30.14
N SER A 389 -1.43 -1.44 -28.92
CA SER A 389 -1.18 -0.08 -28.41
C SER A 389 0.23 0.01 -27.83
N PRO A 390 1.27 0.19 -28.68
CA PRO A 390 2.67 0.08 -28.23
C PRO A 390 3.01 1.01 -27.08
N PRO A 391 3.79 0.56 -26.08
CA PRO A 391 4.18 1.38 -24.96
C PRO A 391 4.95 2.65 -25.37
N SER A 392 5.74 2.60 -26.46
CA SER A 392 6.41 3.78 -27.03
C SER A 392 5.42 4.84 -27.52
N SER A 393 4.34 4.41 -28.16
CA SER A 393 3.28 5.30 -28.66
C SER A 393 2.47 5.95 -27.54
N LEU A 394 2.15 5.19 -26.49
CA LEU A 394 1.50 5.70 -25.28
C LEU A 394 2.42 6.65 -24.50
N THR A 395 3.71 6.40 -24.52
CA THR A 395 4.73 7.29 -23.92
C THR A 395 4.82 8.61 -24.68
N ALA A 396 4.78 8.59 -26.01
CA ALA A 396 4.73 9.80 -26.83
C ALA A 396 3.47 10.64 -26.52
N LEU A 397 2.31 10.00 -26.40
CA LEU A 397 1.07 10.63 -25.95
C LEU A 397 1.24 11.26 -24.56
N TYR A 398 1.70 10.48 -23.59
CA TYR A 398 1.91 10.95 -22.22
C TYR A 398 2.83 12.18 -22.17
N ASN A 399 3.94 12.14 -22.91
CA ASN A 399 4.90 13.26 -22.95
C ASN A 399 4.31 14.53 -23.60
N ALA A 400 3.37 14.38 -24.54
CA ALA A 400 2.72 15.50 -25.22
C ALA A 400 1.68 16.22 -24.34
N LEU A 401 1.08 15.54 -23.34
CA LEU A 401 0.11 16.12 -22.41
C LEU A 401 0.75 17.24 -21.58
N LYS A 402 0.05 18.37 -21.43
CA LYS A 402 0.48 19.56 -20.66
C LYS A 402 -0.27 19.75 -19.34
N VAL A 403 -1.19 18.85 -19.03
CA VAL A 403 -2.05 18.84 -17.84
C VAL A 403 -1.51 17.86 -16.79
N PRO A 404 -2.05 17.86 -15.56
CA PRO A 404 -1.78 16.79 -14.60
C PRO A 404 -2.04 15.43 -15.26
N LYS A 405 -1.06 14.54 -15.19
CA LYS A 405 -1.07 13.31 -15.98
C LYS A 405 -0.44 12.15 -15.24
N LYS A 406 -0.97 10.94 -15.51
CA LYS A 406 -0.48 9.68 -14.93
C LYS A 406 -0.46 8.58 -15.98
N ILE A 407 0.56 7.73 -15.97
CA ILE A 407 0.62 6.52 -16.81
C ILE A 407 1.12 5.35 -15.98
N THR A 408 0.48 4.17 -16.14
CA THR A 408 0.88 2.93 -15.47
C THR A 408 1.36 1.91 -16.49
N TYR A 409 2.63 1.53 -16.42
CA TYR A 409 3.23 0.47 -17.23
C TYR A 409 3.11 -0.86 -16.51
N VAL A 410 2.81 -1.94 -17.26
CA VAL A 410 2.62 -3.29 -16.71
C VAL A 410 3.43 -4.30 -17.52
N GLN A 411 4.34 -5.00 -16.84
CA GLN A 411 5.19 -6.03 -17.47
C GLN A 411 4.38 -7.29 -17.79
N GLY A 412 4.70 -7.94 -18.91
CA GLY A 412 4.14 -9.24 -19.27
C GLY A 412 2.67 -9.22 -19.71
N GLU A 413 2.06 -8.05 -19.84
CA GLU A 413 0.67 -7.89 -20.25
C GLU A 413 0.55 -7.35 -21.66
N THR A 414 -0.40 -7.91 -22.42
CA THR A 414 -0.74 -7.51 -23.78
C THR A 414 -2.14 -6.89 -23.85
N HIS A 415 -2.59 -6.50 -25.03
CA HIS A 415 -3.92 -5.93 -25.22
C HIS A 415 -5.06 -6.86 -24.77
N GLY A 416 -4.94 -8.15 -25.06
CA GLY A 416 -5.96 -9.17 -24.78
C GLY A 416 -5.59 -10.20 -23.70
N TRP A 417 -4.32 -10.25 -23.27
CA TRP A 417 -3.82 -11.21 -22.30
C TRP A 417 -3.20 -10.50 -21.09
N ARG A 418 -3.84 -10.66 -19.94
CA ARG A 418 -3.46 -10.02 -18.68
C ARG A 418 -3.39 -11.07 -17.57
N PRO A 419 -2.25 -11.80 -17.48
CA PRO A 419 -2.12 -12.88 -16.50
C PRO A 419 -1.94 -12.40 -15.06
N GLY A 420 -1.89 -11.10 -14.83
CA GLY A 420 -1.50 -10.46 -13.59
C GLY A 420 0.00 -10.16 -13.61
N GLY A 421 0.34 -8.90 -13.81
CA GLY A 421 1.73 -8.44 -13.82
C GLY A 421 2.26 -8.25 -12.41
N ASP A 422 3.36 -8.93 -12.08
CA ASP A 422 4.05 -8.72 -10.80
C ASP A 422 4.89 -7.43 -10.80
N GLN A 423 5.15 -6.85 -11.99
CA GLN A 423 5.92 -5.63 -12.16
C GLN A 423 5.08 -4.54 -12.79
N THR A 424 4.75 -3.53 -12.01
CA THR A 424 4.06 -2.33 -12.46
C THR A 424 4.87 -1.08 -12.09
N LEU A 425 4.82 -0.08 -12.95
CA LEU A 425 5.41 1.22 -12.68
C LEU A 425 4.42 2.32 -13.05
N THR A 426 4.07 3.13 -12.09
CA THR A 426 3.28 4.33 -12.34
C THR A 426 4.19 5.56 -12.37
N VAL A 427 4.08 6.32 -13.45
CA VAL A 427 4.71 7.63 -13.61
C VAL A 427 3.62 8.69 -13.41
N ASP A 428 3.83 9.57 -12.44
CA ASP A 428 2.93 10.66 -12.10
C ASP A 428 3.69 11.99 -12.26
N GLY A 429 3.29 12.80 -13.24
CA GLY A 429 3.89 14.10 -13.57
C GLY A 429 5.19 14.03 -14.37
N GLY A 430 6.22 13.27 -13.97
CA GLY A 430 7.50 13.24 -14.68
C GLY A 430 8.30 11.95 -14.52
N TYR A 431 9.17 11.66 -15.49
CA TYR A 431 10.01 10.45 -15.50
C TYR A 431 11.25 10.53 -14.61
N ASP A 432 11.80 11.71 -14.38
CA ASP A 432 13.11 11.88 -13.70
C ASP A 432 13.15 11.15 -12.36
N ARG A 433 12.05 11.22 -11.62
CA ARG A 433 11.93 10.55 -10.33
C ARG A 433 11.79 9.03 -10.47
N ALA A 434 11.00 8.58 -11.43
CA ALA A 434 10.80 7.15 -11.70
C ALA A 434 12.08 6.50 -12.23
N VAL A 435 12.83 7.16 -13.12
CA VAL A 435 14.10 6.67 -13.66
C VAL A 435 15.19 6.66 -12.59
N LYS A 436 15.32 7.74 -11.80
CA LYS A 436 16.28 7.79 -10.69
C LYS A 436 16.01 6.73 -9.63
N ALA A 437 14.74 6.49 -9.31
CA ALA A 437 14.33 5.45 -8.37
C ALA A 437 14.65 4.02 -8.86
N GLN A 438 14.77 3.81 -10.17
CA GLN A 438 15.05 2.52 -10.79
C GLN A 438 16.51 2.33 -11.24
N ALA A 439 17.37 3.34 -11.10
CA ALA A 439 18.75 3.33 -11.56
C ALA A 439 19.71 2.40 -10.76
N VAL A 440 19.18 1.47 -9.99
CA VAL A 440 19.96 0.56 -9.16
C VAL A 440 20.19 -0.77 -9.88
N LEU A 441 21.44 -1.13 -10.04
CA LEU A 441 21.92 -2.28 -10.80
C LEU A 441 21.80 -3.63 -10.08
N ILE A 442 21.45 -3.67 -8.79
CA ILE A 442 21.40 -4.88 -7.99
C ILE A 442 20.05 -5.03 -7.27
N ASP A 443 19.59 -6.27 -7.13
CA ASP A 443 18.56 -6.61 -6.14
C ASP A 443 19.19 -6.61 -4.74
N PRO A 444 18.88 -5.66 -3.86
CA PRO A 444 19.54 -5.57 -2.57
C PRO A 444 19.21 -6.75 -1.66
N ILE A 445 18.04 -7.35 -1.80
CA ILE A 445 17.61 -8.49 -1.00
C ILE A 445 18.39 -9.73 -1.43
N ALA A 446 18.43 -10.02 -2.74
CA ALA A 446 19.23 -11.11 -3.29
C ALA A 446 20.73 -10.91 -2.97
N TYR A 447 21.26 -9.70 -3.17
CA TYR A 447 22.65 -9.39 -2.86
C TYR A 447 23.02 -9.72 -1.40
N ILE A 448 22.17 -9.34 -0.44
CA ILE A 448 22.38 -9.63 0.98
C ILE A 448 22.25 -11.14 1.25
N THR A 449 21.17 -11.75 0.78
CA THR A 449 20.86 -13.16 1.11
C THR A 449 21.87 -14.12 0.46
N ASP A 450 22.29 -13.87 -0.77
CA ASP A 450 23.26 -14.69 -1.48
C ASP A 450 24.66 -14.59 -0.85
N ALA A 451 25.08 -13.37 -0.46
CA ALA A 451 26.33 -13.17 0.25
C ALA A 451 26.36 -13.91 1.60
N LEU A 452 25.27 -13.82 2.36
CA LEU A 452 25.14 -14.54 3.64
C LEU A 452 25.10 -16.05 3.44
N ALA A 453 24.39 -16.55 2.43
CA ALA A 453 24.34 -17.96 2.06
C ALA A 453 25.73 -18.49 1.61
N ALA A 454 26.53 -17.66 0.95
CA ALA A 454 27.92 -17.95 0.60
C ALA A 454 28.89 -17.89 1.79
N GLY A 455 28.39 -17.62 3.00
CA GLY A 455 29.19 -17.59 4.24
C GLY A 455 29.74 -16.23 4.63
N ALA A 456 29.43 -15.16 3.91
CA ALA A 456 29.82 -13.81 4.31
C ALA A 456 29.25 -13.45 5.69
N ARG A 457 30.06 -12.81 6.52
CA ARG A 457 29.62 -12.27 7.83
C ARG A 457 29.66 -10.75 7.86
N HIS A 458 30.14 -10.13 6.82
CA HIS A 458 30.11 -8.69 6.60
C HIS A 458 29.64 -8.41 5.20
N VAL A 459 28.44 -7.79 5.08
CA VAL A 459 27.84 -7.45 3.79
C VAL A 459 27.65 -5.95 3.77
N THR A 460 28.22 -5.27 2.78
CA THR A 460 28.02 -3.83 2.57
C THR A 460 27.28 -3.62 1.27
N LEU A 461 26.14 -2.95 1.36
CA LEU A 461 25.31 -2.63 0.20
C LEU A 461 25.81 -1.33 -0.48
N PRO A 462 25.93 -1.28 -1.80
CA PRO A 462 26.14 -0.01 -2.50
C PRO A 462 25.05 1.01 -2.17
N LYS A 463 25.44 2.26 -1.93
CA LYS A 463 24.49 3.32 -1.58
C LYS A 463 23.57 3.64 -2.75
N ALA A 464 22.25 3.49 -2.52
CA ALA A 464 21.24 3.85 -3.51
C ALA A 464 19.84 3.93 -2.88
N ASP A 465 18.87 4.46 -3.63
CA ASP A 465 17.45 4.39 -3.32
C ASP A 465 16.87 3.12 -3.96
N TYR A 466 16.65 2.09 -3.14
CA TYR A 466 16.15 0.79 -3.58
C TYR A 466 14.63 0.71 -3.45
N TRP A 467 13.93 0.62 -4.58
CA TRP A 467 12.50 0.38 -4.62
C TRP A 467 12.24 -1.12 -4.56
N LEU A 468 11.56 -1.55 -3.51
CA LEU A 468 11.39 -2.97 -3.20
C LEU A 468 9.94 -3.38 -3.39
N THR A 469 9.74 -4.52 -4.05
CA THR A 469 8.46 -5.21 -4.12
C THR A 469 8.63 -6.59 -3.50
N PRO A 470 7.82 -6.97 -2.49
CA PRO A 470 7.96 -8.28 -1.86
C PRO A 470 7.53 -9.37 -2.85
N ALA A 471 8.15 -10.53 -2.79
CA ALA A 471 7.69 -11.70 -3.53
C ALA A 471 6.25 -12.04 -3.12
N ARG A 472 5.48 -12.65 -4.03
CA ARG A 472 4.07 -12.97 -3.81
C ARG A 472 3.89 -13.87 -2.59
N GLY A 473 3.03 -13.45 -1.66
CA GLY A 473 2.77 -14.18 -0.41
C GLY A 473 3.77 -13.88 0.71
N GLU A 474 4.83 -13.12 0.45
CA GLU A 474 5.77 -12.71 1.48
C GLU A 474 5.21 -11.59 2.36
N THR A 475 5.50 -11.68 3.66
CA THR A 475 5.06 -10.71 4.68
C THR A 475 6.21 -9.81 5.17
N ALA A 476 7.37 -9.90 4.54
CA ALA A 476 8.53 -9.06 4.78
C ALA A 476 9.40 -8.97 3.52
N TYR A 477 10.10 -7.86 3.33
CA TYR A 477 11.05 -7.69 2.23
C TYR A 477 12.35 -8.45 2.48
N LEU A 478 12.96 -8.29 3.65
CA LEU A 478 14.17 -8.99 4.06
C LEU A 478 13.89 -9.89 5.27
N ARG A 479 14.17 -11.19 5.16
CA ARG A 479 14.09 -12.14 6.27
C ARG A 479 15.45 -12.69 6.64
N LEU A 480 15.77 -12.61 7.92
CA LEU A 480 17.00 -13.14 8.51
C LEU A 480 16.61 -14.13 9.60
N LYS A 481 16.97 -15.40 9.46
CA LYS A 481 16.64 -16.44 10.44
C LYS A 481 17.90 -17.22 10.85
N GLY A 482 18.10 -17.36 12.16
CA GLY A 482 19.21 -18.15 12.72
C GLY A 482 20.60 -17.61 12.41
N LEU A 483 20.71 -16.36 11.93
CA LEU A 483 21.97 -15.73 11.56
C LEU A 483 22.77 -15.40 12.83
N LYS A 484 24.08 -15.64 12.80
CA LYS A 484 25.00 -15.38 13.91
C LYS A 484 26.21 -14.58 13.47
N ASP A 485 26.68 -13.68 14.33
CA ASP A 485 27.94 -12.98 14.19
C ASP A 485 28.09 -12.29 12.82
N ALA A 486 27.06 -11.55 12.40
CA ALA A 486 27.03 -10.91 11.06
C ALA A 486 26.73 -9.42 11.14
N THR A 487 27.30 -8.67 10.22
CA THR A 487 27.01 -7.25 10.02
C THR A 487 26.47 -7.03 8.61
N ILE A 488 25.31 -6.41 8.51
CA ILE A 488 24.72 -5.92 7.26
C ILE A 488 24.74 -4.39 7.32
N ASP A 489 25.63 -3.80 6.53
CA ASP A 489 25.75 -2.36 6.35
C ASP A 489 25.04 -1.96 5.08
N PHE A 490 23.95 -1.23 5.21
CA PHE A 490 23.18 -0.79 4.06
C PHE A 490 23.82 0.40 3.32
N GLY A 491 25.00 0.83 3.72
CA GLY A 491 25.79 1.86 3.02
C GLY A 491 25.15 3.25 3.00
N GLY A 492 24.20 3.55 3.86
CA GLY A 492 23.42 4.77 3.83
C GLY A 492 22.34 4.78 2.73
N SER A 493 21.91 3.61 2.28
CA SER A 493 20.86 3.43 1.29
C SER A 493 19.47 3.72 1.85
N LYS A 494 18.51 4.03 0.95
CA LYS A 494 17.09 4.12 1.27
C LYS A 494 16.34 2.90 0.71
N PHE A 495 15.63 2.18 1.56
CA PHE A 495 14.70 1.13 1.16
C PHE A 495 13.29 1.71 1.09
N ILE A 496 12.69 1.63 -0.10
CA ILE A 496 11.37 2.18 -0.41
C ILE A 496 10.42 1.02 -0.69
N GLY A 497 9.55 0.73 0.26
CA GLY A 497 8.55 -0.32 0.11
C GLY A 497 7.40 0.10 -0.82
N THR A 498 7.10 -0.69 -1.85
CA THR A 498 5.93 -0.46 -2.73
C THR A 498 4.65 -1.02 -2.15
N VAL A 499 4.75 -1.82 -1.10
CA VAL A 499 3.65 -2.45 -0.38
C VAL A 499 3.82 -2.18 1.12
N LYS A 500 2.71 -1.92 1.82
CA LYS A 500 2.69 -1.69 3.28
C LYS A 500 2.90 -3.01 4.04
N THR A 501 4.10 -3.54 4.00
CA THR A 501 4.50 -4.74 4.73
C THR A 501 5.83 -4.51 5.45
N ARG A 502 6.24 -5.48 6.27
CA ARG A 502 7.46 -5.39 7.07
C ARG A 502 8.71 -5.24 6.19
N MET A 503 9.57 -4.30 6.54
CA MET A 503 10.82 -4.12 5.82
C MET A 503 11.82 -5.21 6.20
N ILE A 504 12.01 -5.46 7.49
CA ILE A 504 12.98 -6.45 7.98
C ILE A 504 12.36 -7.33 9.07
N ASP A 505 12.51 -8.66 8.94
CA ASP A 505 12.06 -9.69 9.90
C ASP A 505 13.28 -10.51 10.36
N LEU A 506 13.74 -10.29 11.61
CA LEU A 506 14.78 -11.08 12.24
C LEU A 506 14.16 -12.15 13.14
N ARG A 507 14.63 -13.40 13.04
CA ARG A 507 14.17 -14.49 13.91
C ARG A 507 15.33 -15.33 14.38
N ASP A 508 15.41 -15.57 15.68
CA ASP A 508 16.41 -16.45 16.28
C ASP A 508 17.86 -16.05 15.90
N CYS A 509 18.12 -14.75 15.74
CA CYS A 509 19.43 -14.21 15.35
C CYS A 509 20.26 -13.86 16.57
N THR A 510 21.59 -14.00 16.48
CA THR A 510 22.50 -13.72 17.60
C THR A 510 23.65 -12.84 17.13
N ARG A 511 23.90 -11.71 17.79
CA ARG A 511 24.96 -10.74 17.47
C ARG A 511 24.96 -10.30 16.01
N VAL A 512 23.76 -10.00 15.50
CA VAL A 512 23.58 -9.46 14.13
C VAL A 512 23.48 -7.94 14.24
N THR A 513 24.30 -7.24 13.45
CA THR A 513 24.26 -5.78 13.33
C THR A 513 23.63 -5.38 12.01
N LEU A 514 22.58 -4.54 12.07
CA LEU A 514 21.98 -3.86 10.93
C LEU A 514 22.27 -2.36 11.07
N ARG A 515 22.85 -1.73 10.03
CA ARG A 515 23.21 -0.32 10.16
C ARG A 515 23.16 0.48 8.85
N ASN A 516 23.06 1.82 9.01
CA ASN A 516 23.11 2.79 7.90
C ASN A 516 21.98 2.61 6.88
N LEU A 517 20.74 2.56 7.34
CA LEU A 517 19.55 2.38 6.48
C LEU A 517 18.55 3.52 6.67
N THR A 518 17.93 3.96 5.57
CA THR A 518 16.70 4.76 5.62
C THR A 518 15.52 3.93 5.11
N ILE A 519 14.41 3.93 5.81
CA ILE A 519 13.17 3.21 5.44
C ILE A 519 12.08 4.21 5.10
N ASP A 520 11.41 3.98 3.98
CA ASP A 520 10.22 4.73 3.57
C ASP A 520 9.24 3.84 2.79
N TYR A 521 8.01 4.33 2.54
CA TYR A 521 7.00 3.63 1.78
C TYR A 521 6.43 4.54 0.70
N ALA A 522 6.34 4.02 -0.52
CA ALA A 522 5.81 4.76 -1.68
C ALA A 522 4.33 5.09 -1.51
N ASP A 523 3.56 4.13 -1.00
CA ASP A 523 2.17 4.33 -0.62
C ASP A 523 2.10 4.55 0.89
N LEU A 524 1.74 5.77 1.30
CA LEU A 524 1.72 6.14 2.72
C LEU A 524 0.60 5.41 3.46
N PRO A 525 0.86 4.94 4.69
CA PRO A 525 -0.13 4.28 5.53
C PRO A 525 -1.06 5.27 6.26
N PHE A 526 -1.01 6.54 5.91
CA PHE A 526 -1.84 7.61 6.44
C PHE A 526 -2.17 8.64 5.36
N THR A 527 -3.24 9.40 5.58
CA THR A 527 -3.60 10.57 4.78
C THR A 527 -3.61 11.83 5.61
N GLN A 528 -3.52 12.98 4.94
CA GLN A 528 -3.61 14.31 5.53
C GLN A 528 -4.68 15.12 4.82
N ALA A 529 -5.53 15.80 5.61
CA ALA A 529 -6.60 16.63 5.08
C ALA A 529 -6.72 17.92 5.87
N VAL A 530 -6.97 19.02 5.17
CA VAL A 530 -7.24 20.31 5.78
C VAL A 530 -8.70 20.39 6.22
N ILE A 531 -8.96 20.93 7.42
CA ILE A 531 -10.31 21.22 7.91
C ILE A 531 -10.85 22.44 7.14
N THR A 532 -11.90 22.24 6.37
CA THR A 532 -12.56 23.31 5.58
C THR A 532 -13.76 23.92 6.28
N LYS A 533 -14.40 23.16 7.18
CA LYS A 533 -15.48 23.61 8.08
C LYS A 533 -15.35 22.89 9.41
N ALA A 534 -15.71 23.59 10.48
CA ALA A 534 -15.80 23.05 11.83
C ALA A 534 -17.05 23.65 12.49
N ASP A 535 -17.87 22.81 13.14
CA ASP A 535 -19.03 23.25 13.93
C ASP A 535 -18.74 23.22 15.45
N ALA A 536 -19.70 23.71 16.22
CA ALA A 536 -19.60 23.75 17.68
C ALA A 536 -19.68 22.36 18.32
N GLU A 537 -20.25 21.39 17.63
CA GLU A 537 -20.38 19.99 18.03
C GLU A 537 -19.10 19.19 17.80
N GLY A 538 -18.11 19.76 17.09
CA GLY A 538 -16.83 19.12 16.78
C GLY A 538 -16.88 18.22 15.56
N THR A 539 -17.82 18.44 14.64
CA THR A 539 -17.85 17.84 13.31
C THR A 539 -17.01 18.67 12.37
N TRP A 540 -16.18 18.01 11.57
CA TRP A 540 -15.31 18.65 10.60
C TRP A 540 -15.62 18.17 9.19
N ASP A 541 -15.78 19.10 8.24
CA ASP A 541 -15.64 18.79 6.83
C ASP A 541 -14.16 19.00 6.47
N VAL A 542 -13.55 17.99 5.84
CA VAL A 542 -12.14 18.02 5.52
C VAL A 542 -11.90 17.69 4.05
N LYS A 543 -10.83 18.25 3.48
CA LYS A 543 -10.39 17.99 2.12
C LYS A 543 -8.97 17.41 2.16
N VAL A 544 -8.76 16.26 1.50
CA VAL A 544 -7.44 15.61 1.40
C VAL A 544 -6.49 16.55 0.64
N ILE A 545 -5.29 16.70 1.17
CA ILE A 545 -4.23 17.52 0.60
C ILE A 545 -3.63 16.81 -0.62
N ASP A 546 -3.31 17.55 -1.67
CA ASP A 546 -2.71 17.00 -2.89
C ASP A 546 -1.47 16.16 -2.60
N GLY A 547 -1.36 15.00 -3.25
CA GLY A 547 -0.26 14.05 -3.09
C GLY A 547 -0.40 13.07 -1.91
N TYR A 548 -1.51 13.11 -1.16
CA TYR A 548 -1.82 12.11 -0.13
C TYR A 548 -2.85 11.07 -0.60
N PRO A 549 -2.81 9.84 -0.06
CA PRO A 549 -3.81 8.82 -0.38
C PRO A 549 -5.23 9.32 -0.09
N VAL A 550 -6.15 9.11 -1.02
CA VAL A 550 -7.58 9.35 -0.81
C VAL A 550 -8.24 8.02 -0.49
N PRO A 551 -8.69 7.78 0.76
CA PRO A 551 -9.34 6.52 1.14
C PRO A 551 -10.62 6.28 0.34
N GLU A 552 -10.93 5.02 0.01
CA GLU A 552 -12.19 4.66 -0.63
C GLU A 552 -13.35 4.63 0.39
N ALA A 553 -14.59 4.81 -0.13
CA ALA A 553 -15.78 4.69 0.71
C ALA A 553 -15.90 3.23 1.22
N GLY A 554 -15.94 3.05 2.54
CA GLY A 554 -16.00 1.72 3.19
C GLY A 554 -14.64 1.08 3.49
N GLU A 555 -13.51 1.73 3.20
CA GLU A 555 -12.20 1.41 3.78
C GLU A 555 -12.13 1.81 5.26
N ARG A 556 -13.29 1.83 5.91
CA ARG A 556 -13.38 1.76 7.35
C ARG A 556 -12.78 0.42 7.77
N GLY A 557 -11.62 0.43 8.28
CA GLY A 557 -11.37 -0.57 9.30
C GLY A 557 -12.39 -0.34 10.42
N ASP A 558 -13.30 -1.26 10.64
CA ASP A 558 -13.97 -1.67 11.91
C ASP A 558 -13.63 -0.84 13.19
N GLY A 559 -13.83 0.46 13.17
CA GLY A 559 -13.43 1.39 14.26
C GLY A 559 -11.94 1.77 14.22
N SER A 560 -11.21 1.48 13.20
CA SER A 560 -9.75 1.52 13.14
C SER A 560 -9.16 2.57 12.19
N CYS A 561 -9.85 3.68 11.92
CA CYS A 561 -9.18 4.93 11.49
C CYS A 561 -8.26 5.49 12.58
N TRP A 562 -7.95 4.67 13.55
CA TRP A 562 -7.15 4.98 14.70
C TRP A 562 -5.65 4.91 14.36
N PRO A 563 -4.87 5.85 14.84
CA PRO A 563 -5.28 7.07 15.52
C PRO A 563 -5.45 8.26 14.56
N ILE A 564 -6.35 9.18 14.92
CA ILE A 564 -6.45 10.50 14.29
C ILE A 564 -5.57 11.49 15.06
N GLN A 565 -4.92 12.41 14.38
CA GLN A 565 -4.14 13.50 14.96
C GLN A 565 -4.53 14.82 14.30
N VAL A 566 -4.61 15.90 15.07
CA VAL A 566 -4.84 17.26 14.56
C VAL A 566 -3.60 18.09 14.79
N TYR A 567 -3.11 18.71 13.73
CA TYR A 567 -1.96 19.60 13.72
C TYR A 567 -2.40 21.04 13.48
N GLY A 568 -1.84 21.96 14.26
CA GLY A 568 -2.13 23.39 14.14
C GLY A 568 -1.57 23.97 12.83
N ARG A 569 -2.35 24.82 12.17
CA ARG A 569 -1.97 25.49 10.89
C ARG A 569 -0.81 26.47 11.02
N GLU A 570 -0.53 26.95 12.24
CA GLU A 570 0.47 28.00 12.46
C GLU A 570 1.88 27.45 12.65
N ASP A 571 2.00 26.29 13.30
CA ASP A 571 3.29 25.70 13.69
C ASP A 571 3.44 24.25 13.25
N TRP A 572 2.41 23.62 12.70
CA TRP A 572 2.36 22.21 12.34
C TRP A 572 2.67 21.28 13.52
N GLU A 573 2.35 21.72 14.72
CA GLU A 573 2.48 20.95 15.93
C GLU A 573 1.18 20.25 16.33
N LEU A 574 1.32 19.15 17.03
CA LEU A 574 0.18 18.35 17.46
C LEU A 574 -0.67 19.13 18.47
N LYS A 575 -1.93 19.39 18.14
CA LYS A 575 -2.94 19.92 19.05
C LYS A 575 -3.48 18.80 19.93
N ASN A 576 -3.14 18.81 21.16
CA ASN A 576 -3.28 17.73 22.12
C ASN A 576 -4.41 17.85 23.12
N PRO A 577 -4.70 16.73 23.83
CA PRO A 577 -4.65 15.32 23.45
C PRO A 577 -6.03 14.83 23.00
N MET A 578 -6.15 14.38 21.79
CA MET A 578 -7.42 13.79 21.36
C MET A 578 -7.55 12.36 21.91
N ARG A 579 -8.53 12.09 22.74
CA ARG A 579 -8.90 10.74 23.18
C ARG A 579 -9.87 10.13 22.17
N PHE A 580 -9.34 9.30 21.27
CA PHE A 580 -10.04 8.84 20.06
C PHE A 580 -10.72 7.49 20.14
N ARG A 581 -11.10 7.03 21.29
CA ARG A 581 -11.59 5.66 21.42
C ARG A 581 -13.10 5.52 21.24
N ASP A 582 -13.86 6.60 21.30
CA ASP A 582 -15.32 6.51 21.36
C ASP A 582 -15.99 7.26 20.21
N GLY A 583 -16.52 6.53 19.24
CA GLY A 583 -17.55 6.99 18.35
C GLY A 583 -17.15 7.97 17.25
N ILE A 584 -15.89 7.97 16.78
CA ILE A 584 -15.52 8.75 15.60
C ILE A 584 -16.00 8.05 14.34
N GLU A 585 -16.69 8.81 13.51
CA GLU A 585 -17.15 8.42 12.20
C GLU A 585 -16.47 9.28 11.12
N ILE A 586 -15.91 8.63 10.09
CA ILE A 586 -15.37 9.29 8.90
C ILE A 586 -16.19 8.86 7.70
N ALA A 587 -16.96 9.79 7.15
CA ALA A 587 -17.82 9.57 6.00
C ALA A 587 -17.28 10.30 4.76
N LYS A 588 -17.12 9.60 3.63
CA LYS A 588 -16.75 10.22 2.35
C LYS A 588 -17.90 11.06 1.83
N THR A 589 -17.65 12.33 1.52
CA THR A 589 -18.66 13.29 1.05
C THR A 589 -18.43 13.76 -0.38
N GLY A 590 -17.28 13.40 -0.99
CA GLY A 590 -16.92 13.75 -2.37
C GLY A 590 -15.70 12.97 -2.81
N VAL A 591 -15.09 13.39 -3.91
CA VAL A 591 -13.92 12.69 -4.50
C VAL A 591 -12.76 12.64 -3.52
N ASP A 592 -12.43 13.78 -2.91
CA ASP A 592 -11.32 14.00 -1.98
C ASP A 592 -11.77 14.66 -0.66
N THR A 593 -13.06 14.65 -0.36
CA THR A 593 -13.65 15.27 0.82
C THR A 593 -14.32 14.25 1.73
N PHE A 594 -14.22 14.51 3.04
CA PHE A 594 -14.77 13.66 4.09
C PHE A 594 -15.43 14.50 5.18
N ARG A 595 -16.37 13.90 5.89
CA ARG A 595 -16.92 14.42 7.14
C ARG A 595 -16.44 13.55 8.29
N ILE A 596 -15.84 14.19 9.30
CA ILE A 596 -15.40 13.55 10.54
C ILE A 596 -16.32 14.02 11.65
N SER A 597 -17.05 13.10 12.28
CA SER A 597 -18.01 13.36 13.34
C SER A 597 -17.79 12.42 14.53
N GLY A 598 -18.41 12.72 15.67
CA GLY A 598 -18.22 11.99 16.91
C GLY A 598 -16.92 12.36 17.64
N GLY A 599 -16.68 11.73 18.77
CA GLY A 599 -15.53 12.03 19.62
C GLY A 599 -15.79 13.21 20.59
N LYS A 600 -14.92 13.28 21.63
CA LYS A 600 -15.06 14.28 22.71
C LYS A 600 -14.16 15.49 22.57
N ASP A 601 -13.24 15.49 21.61
CA ASP A 601 -12.28 16.57 21.44
C ASP A 601 -12.63 17.46 20.24
N ARG A 602 -12.76 18.75 20.49
CA ARG A 602 -13.26 19.75 19.56
C ARG A 602 -12.22 20.80 19.15
N ARG A 603 -10.93 20.52 19.35
CA ARG A 603 -9.86 21.52 19.19
C ARG A 603 -9.44 21.81 17.76
N GLY A 604 -9.93 21.06 16.79
CA GLY A 604 -9.66 21.34 15.37
C GLY A 604 -10.47 22.54 14.86
N GLY A 605 -9.80 23.48 14.23
CA GLY A 605 -10.39 24.65 13.58
C GLY A 605 -10.12 24.68 12.08
N VAL A 606 -10.85 25.55 11.36
CA VAL A 606 -10.63 25.72 9.90
C VAL A 606 -9.17 26.09 9.61
N GLY A 607 -8.55 25.36 8.68
CA GLY A 607 -7.15 25.47 8.30
C GLY A 607 -6.21 24.53 9.05
N ASP A 608 -6.61 23.93 10.17
CA ASP A 608 -5.83 22.87 10.81
C ASP A 608 -5.83 21.61 9.95
N VAL A 609 -4.84 20.73 10.17
CA VAL A 609 -4.69 19.49 9.39
C VAL A 609 -5.00 18.27 10.24
N VAL A 610 -5.91 17.45 9.74
CA VAL A 610 -6.21 16.13 10.31
C VAL A 610 -5.41 15.07 9.58
N VAL A 611 -4.76 14.19 10.35
CA VAL A 611 -4.02 13.03 9.83
C VAL A 611 -4.61 11.77 10.41
N TRP A 612 -4.95 10.79 9.56
CA TRP A 612 -5.45 9.49 10.01
C TRP A 612 -4.87 8.35 9.19
N SER A 613 -4.88 7.14 9.77
CA SER A 613 -4.35 5.94 9.14
C SER A 613 -5.26 5.45 8.01
N VAL A 614 -4.67 5.03 6.90
CA VAL A 614 -5.37 4.42 5.75
C VAL A 614 -5.05 2.94 5.73
N LYS A 615 -6.08 2.10 5.87
CA LYS A 615 -5.98 0.64 5.87
C LYS A 615 -6.37 0.06 4.52
N GLU A 616 -5.70 -0.99 4.11
CA GLU A 616 -6.06 -1.77 2.94
C GLU A 616 -6.94 -2.96 3.35
N LYS A 617 -8.06 -3.14 2.64
CA LYS A 617 -8.97 -4.27 2.88
C LYS A 617 -8.24 -5.61 2.67
N GLY A 618 -8.33 -6.49 3.67
CA GLY A 618 -7.77 -7.84 3.61
C GLY A 618 -6.27 -7.95 3.93
N ARG A 619 -5.61 -6.85 4.37
CA ARG A 619 -4.23 -6.91 4.86
C ARG A 619 -4.14 -6.82 6.38
N PRO A 620 -3.10 -7.45 6.99
CA PRO A 620 -2.85 -7.31 8.43
C PRO A 620 -2.67 -5.84 8.80
N THR A 621 -3.31 -5.44 9.89
CA THR A 621 -3.34 -4.03 10.32
C THR A 621 -2.27 -3.68 11.37
N ASP A 622 -1.50 -4.68 11.82
CA ASP A 622 -0.48 -4.53 12.86
C ASP A 622 0.85 -5.09 12.36
N VAL A 623 1.45 -4.37 11.40
CA VAL A 623 2.71 -4.76 10.77
C VAL A 623 3.75 -3.70 11.08
N SER A 624 4.75 -4.06 11.89
CA SER A 624 5.93 -3.21 12.20
C SER A 624 6.88 -3.09 11.01
N ALA A 625 7.64 -1.99 10.93
CA ALA A 625 8.67 -1.83 9.91
C ALA A 625 9.83 -2.82 10.12
N ILE A 626 10.34 -2.92 11.34
CA ILE A 626 11.37 -3.90 11.73
C ILE A 626 10.85 -4.75 12.88
N LYS A 627 10.95 -6.07 12.75
CA LYS A 627 10.63 -7.02 13.82
C LYS A 627 11.84 -7.87 14.17
N SER A 628 12.13 -7.95 15.48
CA SER A 628 13.04 -8.91 16.07
C SER A 628 12.23 -9.91 16.92
N LEU A 629 12.38 -11.18 16.65
CA LEU A 629 11.78 -12.25 17.44
C LEU A 629 12.88 -13.17 17.97
N ARG A 630 13.07 -13.19 19.27
CA ARG A 630 14.15 -13.93 19.96
C ARG A 630 15.55 -13.56 19.45
N GLY A 631 15.76 -12.27 19.13
CA GLY A 631 17.10 -11.74 18.85
C GLY A 631 17.94 -11.68 20.12
N THR A 632 19.20 -12.11 20.06
CA THR A 632 20.13 -12.03 21.18
C THR A 632 21.31 -11.15 20.82
N GLU A 633 21.54 -10.09 21.61
CA GLU A 633 22.64 -9.13 21.41
C GLU A 633 22.70 -8.54 19.99
N CYS A 634 21.56 -8.45 19.34
CA CYS A 634 21.44 -7.81 18.02
C CYS A 634 21.54 -6.28 18.16
N ARG A 635 22.06 -5.62 17.11
CA ARG A 635 22.26 -4.17 17.08
C ARG A 635 21.59 -3.55 15.86
N PHE A 636 20.88 -2.47 16.09
CA PHE A 636 20.26 -1.60 15.10
C PHE A 636 20.91 -0.23 15.23
N GLU A 637 21.68 0.20 14.25
CA GLU A 637 22.49 1.43 14.32
C GLU A 637 22.24 2.34 13.14
N ASP A 638 22.08 3.65 13.40
CA ASP A 638 21.94 4.66 12.34
C ASP A 638 20.83 4.31 11.32
N ILE A 639 19.70 3.80 11.82
CA ILE A 639 18.53 3.50 11.00
C ILE A 639 17.53 4.65 11.13
N THR A 640 17.09 5.20 9.99
CA THR A 640 16.09 6.27 9.94
C THR A 640 14.81 5.76 9.30
N GLU A 641 13.65 6.01 9.93
CA GLU A 641 12.33 5.68 9.40
C GLU A 641 11.51 6.94 9.18
N TYR A 642 11.02 7.13 7.94
CA TYR A 642 10.14 8.23 7.56
C TYR A 642 8.68 7.85 7.51
N ALA A 643 8.39 6.56 7.45
CA ALA A 643 7.05 5.99 7.60
C ALA A 643 7.16 4.55 8.11
N THR A 644 6.13 4.09 8.83
CA THR A 644 5.96 2.68 9.22
C THR A 644 4.79 2.09 8.43
N PRO A 645 4.71 0.76 8.16
CA PRO A 645 3.61 0.24 7.34
C PRO A 645 2.25 0.46 7.99
N HIS A 646 1.98 -0.13 9.15
CA HIS A 646 0.75 0.09 9.92
C HIS A 646 0.97 -0.03 11.43
N GLY A 647 1.97 -0.80 11.85
CA GLY A 647 2.32 -1.03 13.26
C GLY A 647 3.47 -0.15 13.73
N CYS A 648 4.23 -0.67 14.66
CA CYS A 648 5.38 -0.02 15.27
C CYS A 648 6.53 0.21 14.28
N ALA A 649 7.43 1.12 14.58
CA ALA A 649 8.70 1.19 13.87
C ALA A 649 9.55 -0.05 14.22
N TYR A 650 9.84 -0.24 15.49
CA TYR A 650 10.52 -1.43 16.02
C TYR A 650 9.59 -2.26 16.89
N GLU A 651 9.57 -3.56 16.63
CA GLU A 651 8.88 -4.57 17.43
C GLU A 651 9.86 -5.66 17.83
N ASP A 652 10.19 -5.73 19.13
CA ASP A 652 11.17 -6.69 19.69
C ASP A 652 10.48 -7.60 20.70
N TYR A 653 10.28 -8.86 20.32
CA TYR A 653 9.62 -9.85 21.15
C TYR A 653 10.60 -10.91 21.63
N PHE A 654 10.62 -11.12 22.94
CA PHE A 654 11.50 -12.09 23.59
C PHE A 654 12.99 -11.88 23.26
N GLY A 655 13.39 -10.61 23.05
CA GLY A 655 14.76 -10.24 22.79
C GLY A 655 15.67 -10.41 24.02
N ASP A 656 16.96 -10.48 23.82
CA ASP A 656 17.95 -10.56 24.89
C ASP A 656 19.08 -9.57 24.65
N ALA A 657 19.12 -8.50 25.43
CA ALA A 657 20.13 -7.43 25.37
C ALA A 657 20.31 -6.78 23.99
N ASN A 658 19.27 -6.65 23.19
CA ASN A 658 19.33 -5.97 21.91
C ASN A 658 19.60 -4.47 22.09
N THR A 659 20.37 -3.87 21.17
CA THR A 659 20.78 -2.47 21.22
C THR A 659 20.24 -1.70 20.03
N TYR A 660 19.62 -0.55 20.29
CA TYR A 660 19.15 0.45 19.33
C TYR A 660 20.00 1.70 19.54
N LEU A 661 20.82 2.05 18.57
CA LEU A 661 21.79 3.14 18.68
C LEU A 661 21.60 4.15 17.56
N ARG A 662 21.36 5.39 17.90
CA ARG A 662 21.15 6.51 16.96
C ARG A 662 20.06 6.22 15.90
N CYS A 663 19.07 5.41 16.27
CA CYS A 663 17.91 5.15 15.41
C CYS A 663 16.95 6.35 15.45
N ARG A 664 16.32 6.67 14.30
CA ARG A 664 15.49 7.86 14.16
C ARG A 664 14.16 7.54 13.51
N ILE A 665 13.09 7.83 14.20
CA ILE A 665 11.72 7.81 13.68
C ILE A 665 11.26 9.27 13.61
N VAL A 666 11.22 9.84 12.41
CA VAL A 666 11.03 11.30 12.23
C VAL A 666 10.23 11.60 10.97
N ARG A 667 9.65 12.80 10.90
CA ARG A 667 9.03 13.29 9.66
C ARG A 667 10.03 13.23 8.51
N CYS A 668 9.54 12.84 7.32
CA CYS A 668 10.34 12.93 6.11
C CYS A 668 10.60 14.41 5.79
N PRO A 669 11.86 14.84 5.64
CA PRO A 669 12.18 16.17 5.16
C PRO A 669 11.58 16.38 3.75
N PRO A 670 11.02 17.57 3.43
CA PRO A 670 10.37 17.81 2.13
C PRO A 670 11.25 17.49 0.92
N GLU A 671 12.53 17.79 1.00
CA GLU A 671 13.52 17.52 -0.05
C GLU A 671 13.87 16.04 -0.22
N GLN A 672 13.50 15.19 0.73
CA GLN A 672 13.69 13.73 0.70
C GLN A 672 12.39 12.96 0.47
N ASP A 673 11.25 13.65 0.38
CA ASP A 673 9.98 13.01 0.10
C ASP A 673 9.98 12.41 -1.31
N LEU A 674 9.39 11.24 -1.43
CA LEU A 674 9.34 10.48 -2.70
C LEU A 674 8.48 11.17 -3.77
N PHE A 675 7.48 11.95 -3.34
CA PHE A 675 6.52 12.60 -4.23
C PHE A 675 6.26 14.04 -3.81
N PRO A 676 5.98 14.95 -4.77
CA PRO A 676 5.50 16.29 -4.47
C PRO A 676 4.19 16.22 -3.68
N ARG A 677 4.09 17.05 -2.63
CA ARG A 677 2.88 17.12 -1.79
C ARG A 677 2.49 18.57 -1.57
N GLY A 678 1.19 18.82 -1.43
CA GLY A 678 0.68 20.16 -1.11
C GLY A 678 1.10 20.65 0.28
N LEU A 679 1.52 19.75 1.16
CA LEU A 679 2.07 20.02 2.49
C LEU A 679 3.06 18.91 2.85
N MET A 680 4.09 19.20 3.65
CA MET A 680 5.02 18.19 4.17
C MET A 680 4.30 17.14 5.01
N ARG A 681 4.89 15.95 5.16
CA ARG A 681 4.34 14.90 6.04
C ARG A 681 4.39 15.35 7.50
N LEU A 682 3.24 15.33 8.18
CA LEU A 682 3.12 15.71 9.60
C LEU A 682 3.27 14.51 10.56
N ARG A 683 3.26 13.29 10.02
CA ARG A 683 3.36 12.04 10.77
C ARG A 683 4.56 11.21 10.28
N SER A 684 5.21 10.48 11.21
CA SER A 684 6.31 9.54 10.92
C SER A 684 5.92 8.07 11.10
N GLY A 685 4.89 7.76 11.87
CA GLY A 685 4.47 6.38 12.14
C GLY A 685 3.06 6.30 12.72
N ASN A 686 2.44 5.13 12.57
CA ASN A 686 1.04 4.92 12.96
C ASN A 686 0.85 4.30 14.35
N HIS A 687 1.90 3.85 15.02
CA HIS A 687 1.87 3.16 16.31
C HIS A 687 3.08 3.55 17.17
N ASP A 688 3.47 2.70 18.16
CA ASP A 688 4.68 2.91 18.97
C ASP A 688 5.92 3.06 18.09
N ALA A 689 6.86 3.88 18.53
CA ALA A 689 8.16 3.91 17.88
C ALA A 689 8.98 2.67 18.24
N ASN A 690 9.06 2.33 19.53
CA ASN A 690 9.81 1.18 20.02
C ASN A 690 8.95 0.35 20.98
N MET A 691 8.60 -0.87 20.60
CA MET A 691 7.83 -1.81 21.41
C MET A 691 8.67 -3.04 21.75
N HIS A 692 8.95 -3.24 23.05
CA HIS A 692 9.76 -4.35 23.55
C HIS A 692 8.94 -5.18 24.52
N ARG A 693 8.62 -6.43 24.16
CA ARG A 693 7.78 -7.32 24.96
C ARG A 693 8.49 -8.62 25.30
N GLY A 694 8.51 -8.95 26.58
CA GLY A 694 9.04 -10.22 27.06
C GLY A 694 10.55 -10.38 26.93
N ALA A 695 11.31 -9.31 26.85
CA ALA A 695 12.76 -9.38 26.73
C ALA A 695 13.41 -10.04 27.97
N VAL A 696 14.44 -10.85 27.75
CA VAL A 696 15.18 -11.56 28.81
C VAL A 696 16.06 -10.58 29.59
N ARG A 697 17.07 -10.01 28.95
CA ARG A 697 17.79 -8.81 29.41
C ARG A 697 17.22 -7.63 28.60
N GLY A 698 16.93 -6.54 29.28
CA GLY A 698 16.25 -5.42 28.67
C GLY A 698 17.01 -4.77 27.52
N PRO A 699 16.27 -4.07 26.64
CA PRO A 699 16.87 -3.37 25.52
C PRO A 699 17.75 -2.22 25.98
N ARG A 700 18.71 -1.85 25.14
CA ARG A 700 19.53 -0.64 25.27
C ARG A 700 19.14 0.33 24.15
N ILE A 701 18.46 1.42 24.49
CA ILE A 701 18.00 2.46 23.54
C ILE A 701 18.86 3.70 23.83
N LEU A 702 19.78 3.98 22.92
CA LEU A 702 20.86 4.93 23.12
C LEU A 702 20.88 5.97 21.99
N ASP A 703 20.87 7.25 22.38
CA ASP A 703 20.98 8.39 21.45
C ASP A 703 19.95 8.36 20.30
N CYS A 704 18.77 7.80 20.54
CA CYS A 704 17.70 7.64 19.58
C CYS A 704 16.77 8.86 19.52
N THR A 705 16.09 9.03 18.40
CA THR A 705 15.06 10.06 18.21
C THR A 705 13.74 9.42 17.77
N ALA A 706 12.63 9.74 18.45
CA ALA A 706 11.30 9.32 18.01
C ALA A 706 10.30 10.47 18.18
N LYS A 707 9.81 10.98 17.04
CA LYS A 707 8.92 12.15 16.99
C LYS A 707 7.84 11.99 15.94
N TYR A 708 6.67 12.57 16.23
CA TYR A 708 5.52 12.66 15.31
C TYR A 708 4.90 11.30 14.93
N HIS A 709 5.07 10.28 15.74
CA HIS A 709 4.36 9.00 15.62
C HIS A 709 3.07 9.00 16.48
N CYS A 710 2.31 7.92 16.41
CA CYS A 710 0.93 7.92 16.90
C CYS A 710 0.72 7.24 18.25
N ASP A 711 1.73 6.69 18.87
CA ASP A 711 1.61 6.07 20.20
C ASP A 711 2.86 6.35 21.06
N ASP A 712 3.29 5.43 21.92
CA ASP A 712 4.41 5.63 22.84
C ASP A 712 5.76 5.69 22.09
N CYS A 713 6.69 6.55 22.56
CA CYS A 713 8.04 6.55 21.97
C CYS A 713 8.80 5.28 22.33
N VAL A 714 8.61 4.77 23.55
CA VAL A 714 9.16 3.50 24.03
C VAL A 714 8.15 2.82 24.94
N ASN A 715 7.87 1.54 24.69
CA ASN A 715 7.09 0.66 25.56
C ASN A 715 7.93 -0.57 25.89
N ILE A 716 8.29 -0.76 27.18
CA ILE A 716 9.02 -1.92 27.67
C ILE A 716 8.15 -2.67 28.67
N SER A 717 7.76 -3.89 28.33
CA SER A 717 6.83 -4.70 29.13
C SER A 717 7.14 -6.18 29.10
N GLY A 718 6.82 -6.86 30.21
CA GLY A 718 6.54 -8.29 30.20
C GLY A 718 5.05 -8.54 29.95
N MET A 719 4.70 -9.80 29.74
CA MET A 719 3.32 -10.28 29.66
C MET A 719 3.03 -11.14 30.86
N TYR A 720 1.87 -10.98 31.45
CA TYR A 720 1.53 -11.75 32.64
C TYR A 720 0.49 -12.86 32.34
N GLY A 721 0.51 -13.90 33.16
CA GLY A 721 -0.59 -14.83 33.29
C GLY A 721 -1.63 -14.30 34.28
N LEU A 722 -2.91 -14.21 33.82
CA LEU A 722 -4.03 -13.87 34.68
C LEU A 722 -4.51 -15.11 35.45
N VAL A 723 -4.46 -15.07 36.76
CA VAL A 723 -4.89 -16.18 37.62
C VAL A 723 -6.41 -16.30 37.62
N THR A 724 -6.93 -17.44 37.18
CA THR A 724 -8.37 -17.77 37.22
C THR A 724 -8.74 -18.79 38.25
N GLU A 725 -7.78 -19.63 38.68
CA GLU A 725 -7.97 -20.62 39.75
C GLU A 725 -6.69 -20.80 40.59
N SER A 726 -6.84 -20.95 41.89
CA SER A 726 -5.76 -21.31 42.82
C SER A 726 -6.19 -22.55 43.58
N LYS A 727 -5.62 -23.73 43.24
CA LYS A 727 -6.03 -25.04 43.77
C LYS A 727 -4.94 -25.63 44.67
N GLY A 728 -5.33 -26.08 45.84
CA GLY A 728 -4.39 -26.74 46.78
C GLY A 728 -3.30 -25.82 47.33
N GLY A 729 -3.25 -24.55 46.93
CA GLY A 729 -2.26 -23.54 47.33
C GLY A 729 -0.97 -23.55 46.55
N ASP A 730 -0.60 -24.60 45.85
CA ASP A 730 0.63 -24.69 45.08
C ASP A 730 0.40 -24.86 43.55
N GLU A 731 -0.86 -24.84 43.10
CA GLU A 731 -1.24 -24.87 41.71
C GLU A 731 -2.10 -23.68 41.32
N LEU A 732 -1.71 -23.01 40.24
CA LEU A 732 -2.43 -21.89 39.65
C LEU A 732 -2.83 -22.21 38.22
N ARG A 733 -4.10 -21.97 37.88
CA ARG A 733 -4.53 -21.88 36.47
C ARG A 733 -4.45 -20.44 36.00
N ILE A 734 -3.78 -20.23 34.87
CA ILE A 734 -3.57 -18.91 34.30
C ILE A 734 -4.03 -18.82 32.85
N LEU A 735 -4.52 -17.66 32.45
CA LEU A 735 -4.76 -17.29 31.04
C LEU A 735 -3.60 -16.44 30.54
N VAL A 736 -3.27 -16.60 29.26
CA VAL A 736 -2.24 -15.81 28.59
C VAL A 736 -2.83 -15.14 27.36
N ASN A 737 -2.27 -13.99 26.96
CA ASN A 737 -2.73 -13.28 25.78
C ASN A 737 -2.25 -13.93 24.46
N TYR A 738 -2.53 -13.31 23.33
CA TYR A 738 -2.22 -13.81 21.98
C TYR A 738 -0.72 -14.05 21.71
N LEU A 739 0.16 -13.45 22.50
CA LEU A 739 1.61 -13.66 22.37
C LEU A 739 2.09 -14.96 23.01
N GLY A 740 1.21 -15.60 23.80
CA GLY A 740 1.45 -16.89 24.41
C GLY A 740 2.08 -16.81 25.79
N LEU A 741 2.54 -17.94 26.27
CA LEU A 741 3.15 -18.07 27.59
C LEU A 741 4.58 -17.51 27.60
N SER A 742 4.89 -16.70 28.59
CA SER A 742 6.22 -16.16 28.88
C SER A 742 6.78 -16.64 30.22
N ILE A 743 6.34 -17.81 30.71
CA ILE A 743 6.80 -18.44 31.96
C ILE A 743 7.27 -19.84 31.61
N ASP A 744 8.50 -20.16 31.98
CA ASP A 744 9.13 -21.47 31.78
C ASP A 744 9.27 -22.26 33.09
N ASP A 745 9.52 -23.58 32.98
CA ASP A 745 9.90 -24.41 34.12
C ASP A 745 11.16 -23.84 34.79
N GLY A 746 11.12 -23.64 36.09
CA GLY A 746 12.22 -23.11 36.89
C GLY A 746 12.26 -21.60 37.02
N ASP A 747 11.38 -20.85 36.33
CA ASP A 747 11.34 -19.40 36.42
C ASP A 747 10.97 -18.91 37.82
N THR A 748 11.63 -17.84 38.24
CA THR A 748 11.20 -17.02 39.36
C THR A 748 10.26 -15.94 38.88
N CYS A 749 9.07 -15.87 39.45
CA CYS A 749 7.99 -15.01 38.99
C CYS A 749 7.60 -13.98 40.04
N GLN A 750 7.39 -12.76 39.61
CA GLN A 750 6.71 -11.72 40.36
C GLN A 750 5.22 -12.04 40.44
N VAL A 751 4.61 -11.75 41.57
CA VAL A 751 3.18 -11.89 41.81
C VAL A 751 2.60 -10.56 42.24
N MET A 752 1.50 -10.13 41.59
CA MET A 752 0.72 -8.99 42.05
C MET A 752 -0.72 -9.49 42.35
N THR A 753 -1.20 -9.16 43.55
CA THR A 753 -2.57 -9.52 43.93
C THR A 753 -3.59 -8.74 43.12
N TYR A 754 -4.84 -9.18 43.20
CA TYR A 754 -5.97 -8.47 42.57
C TYR A 754 -6.05 -6.98 42.94
N GLU A 755 -5.69 -6.65 44.17
CA GLU A 755 -5.67 -5.27 44.72
C GLU A 755 -4.41 -4.49 44.31
N GLY A 756 -3.38 -5.13 43.71
CA GLY A 756 -2.17 -4.49 43.25
C GLY A 756 -0.95 -4.62 44.21
N ARG A 757 -1.01 -5.40 45.31
CA ARG A 757 0.14 -5.65 46.15
C ARG A 757 1.14 -6.55 45.47
N SER A 758 2.41 -6.20 45.51
CA SER A 758 3.48 -7.13 45.17
C SER A 758 3.71 -8.10 46.32
N LEU A 759 3.71 -9.37 46.03
CA LEU A 759 4.10 -10.43 46.96
C LEU A 759 5.58 -10.81 46.73
N PRO A 760 6.20 -11.52 47.69
CA PRO A 760 7.51 -12.12 47.46
C PRO A 760 7.50 -13.00 46.22
N ASP A 761 8.57 -12.97 45.44
CA ASP A 761 8.73 -13.76 44.25
C ASP A 761 8.54 -15.26 44.50
N VAL A 762 7.92 -15.94 43.59
CA VAL A 762 7.66 -17.38 43.67
C VAL A 762 8.39 -18.12 42.57
N LYS A 763 8.81 -19.33 42.83
CA LYS A 763 9.42 -20.19 41.83
C LYS A 763 8.39 -21.13 41.24
N VAL A 764 8.29 -21.14 39.93
CA VAL A 764 7.47 -22.09 39.16
C VAL A 764 8.29 -23.36 38.90
N VAL A 765 7.84 -24.48 39.42
CA VAL A 765 8.53 -25.77 39.27
C VAL A 765 8.18 -26.42 37.93
N LYS A 766 6.90 -26.30 37.53
CA LYS A 766 6.38 -26.94 36.33
C LYS A 766 5.28 -26.10 35.68
N VAL A 767 5.34 -26.03 34.36
CA VAL A 767 4.30 -25.45 33.49
C VAL A 767 3.69 -26.55 32.65
N THR A 768 2.36 -26.62 32.60
CA THR A 768 1.65 -27.56 31.75
C THR A 768 0.51 -26.88 31.03
N ALA A 769 0.30 -27.23 29.75
CA ALA A 769 -0.90 -26.77 29.04
C ALA A 769 -2.16 -27.31 29.74
N ASP A 770 -3.16 -26.44 29.91
CA ASP A 770 -4.41 -26.79 30.62
C ASP A 770 -5.65 -26.45 29.77
N GLY A 771 -5.52 -26.71 28.48
CA GLY A 771 -6.60 -26.59 27.49
C GLY A 771 -6.85 -25.19 27.00
N ASP A 772 -8.05 -24.99 26.51
CA ASP A 772 -8.49 -23.68 25.99
C ASP A 772 -9.13 -22.85 27.12
N THR A 773 -9.15 -21.54 26.94
CA THR A 773 -9.87 -20.61 27.81
C THR A 773 -11.36 -20.86 27.70
N THR A 774 -12.05 -21.03 28.84
CA THR A 774 -13.49 -21.24 28.87
C THR A 774 -14.31 -19.98 28.63
N GLU A 775 -15.58 -20.13 28.26
CA GLU A 775 -16.47 -18.97 28.09
C GLU A 775 -16.75 -18.23 29.42
N GLU A 776 -16.76 -18.97 30.56
CA GLU A 776 -16.85 -18.38 31.90
C GLU A 776 -15.62 -17.50 32.20
N GLU A 777 -14.42 -17.97 31.88
CA GLU A 777 -13.18 -17.20 32.04
C GLU A 777 -13.16 -15.95 31.16
N LYS A 778 -13.63 -16.03 29.92
CA LYS A 778 -13.78 -14.86 29.01
C LYS A 778 -14.78 -13.85 29.57
N ALA A 779 -15.94 -14.34 30.04
CA ALA A 779 -16.94 -13.49 30.67
C ALA A 779 -16.39 -12.80 31.93
N TYR A 780 -15.60 -13.53 32.72
CA TYR A 780 -14.92 -12.95 33.88
C TYR A 780 -13.92 -11.83 33.46
N MET A 781 -13.12 -12.05 32.43
CA MET A 781 -12.20 -11.02 31.93
C MET A 781 -12.94 -9.72 31.54
N LEU A 782 -14.12 -9.81 30.96
CA LEU A 782 -14.94 -8.64 30.62
C LEU A 782 -15.34 -7.86 31.88
N THR A 783 -15.55 -8.52 33.02
CA THR A 783 -15.87 -7.84 34.30
C THR A 783 -14.67 -7.09 34.87
N LEU A 784 -13.46 -7.46 34.51
CA LEU A 784 -12.21 -6.85 34.98
C LEU A 784 -11.83 -5.57 34.22
N GLY A 785 -12.60 -5.23 33.16
CA GLY A 785 -12.39 -4.05 32.34
C GLY A 785 -11.16 -4.10 31.45
N PHE A 786 -10.81 -5.28 31.03
CA PHE A 786 -9.85 -5.44 29.95
C PHE A 786 -10.28 -4.73 28.69
N TRP A 787 -9.29 -4.41 27.87
CA TRP A 787 -9.56 -3.80 26.58
C TRP A 787 -10.53 -4.68 25.75
N PRO A 788 -11.58 -4.12 25.15
CA PRO A 788 -12.55 -4.88 24.37
C PRO A 788 -11.90 -5.72 23.27
N GLY A 789 -12.17 -7.00 23.24
CA GLY A 789 -11.60 -7.98 22.29
C GLY A 789 -10.34 -8.70 22.80
N LEU A 790 -9.72 -8.26 23.89
CA LEU A 790 -8.55 -8.94 24.45
C LEU A 790 -8.93 -10.34 24.96
N GLU A 791 -10.13 -10.50 25.52
CA GLU A 791 -10.68 -11.79 25.94
C GLU A 791 -10.73 -12.83 24.80
N LYS A 792 -10.95 -12.37 23.56
CA LYS A 792 -10.95 -13.24 22.36
C LYS A 792 -9.56 -13.68 21.95
N SER A 793 -8.54 -12.89 22.31
CA SER A 793 -7.14 -13.20 22.05
C SER A 793 -6.55 -14.19 23.04
N CYS A 794 -7.10 -14.30 24.25
CA CYS A 794 -6.71 -15.24 25.27
C CYS A 794 -7.34 -16.61 24.98
N ARG A 795 -6.64 -17.43 24.18
CA ARG A 795 -7.17 -18.73 23.71
C ARG A 795 -6.71 -19.93 24.50
N LYS A 796 -5.61 -19.82 25.24
CA LYS A 796 -4.95 -20.91 25.94
C LYS A 796 -4.83 -20.63 27.42
N ALA A 797 -5.00 -21.69 28.20
CA ALA A 797 -4.76 -21.71 29.64
C ALA A 797 -3.60 -22.66 29.96
N TYR A 798 -2.92 -22.36 31.06
CA TYR A 798 -1.80 -23.12 31.56
C TYR A 798 -1.97 -23.37 33.07
N ARG A 799 -1.41 -24.48 33.57
CA ARG A 799 -1.30 -24.77 34.97
C ARG A 799 0.14 -24.65 35.41
N LEU A 800 0.35 -23.83 36.43
CA LEU A 800 1.65 -23.62 37.05
C LEU A 800 1.70 -24.36 38.37
N LYS A 801 2.73 -25.17 38.60
CA LYS A 801 3.09 -25.78 39.90
C LYS A 801 4.13 -24.90 40.57
N LEU A 802 3.85 -24.39 41.74
CA LEU A 802 4.75 -23.55 42.52
C LEU A 802 5.61 -24.40 43.47
N GLU A 803 6.82 -23.90 43.75
CA GLU A 803 7.73 -24.57 44.76
C GLU A 803 7.16 -24.47 46.15
N LYS A 804 6.47 -23.38 46.50
CA LYS A 804 5.85 -23.14 47.78
C LYS A 804 4.37 -22.79 47.61
N PRO A 805 3.52 -23.22 48.55
CA PRO A 805 2.11 -22.88 48.51
C PRO A 805 1.88 -21.36 48.56
N LEU A 806 1.08 -20.85 47.60
CA LEU A 806 0.61 -19.49 47.54
C LEU A 806 -0.82 -19.42 47.07
N ARG A 807 -1.73 -19.01 47.94
CA ARG A 807 -3.14 -18.80 47.56
C ARG A 807 -3.34 -17.40 47.01
N LEU A 808 -3.84 -17.31 45.81
CA LEU A 808 -4.13 -16.08 45.13
C LEU A 808 -5.62 -15.92 44.84
N ALA A 809 -6.13 -14.73 45.00
CA ALA A 809 -7.46 -14.39 44.54
C ALA A 809 -7.53 -14.44 43.00
N ARG A 810 -8.66 -14.87 42.46
CA ARG A 810 -8.99 -14.78 41.03
C ARG A 810 -8.78 -13.31 40.58
N GLY A 811 -8.12 -13.11 39.46
CA GLY A 811 -7.73 -11.79 38.99
C GLY A 811 -6.36 -11.29 39.44
N SER A 812 -5.64 -12.03 40.29
CA SER A 812 -4.21 -11.80 40.55
C SER A 812 -3.39 -12.10 39.28
N VAL A 813 -2.18 -11.60 39.21
CA VAL A 813 -1.30 -11.78 38.06
C VAL A 813 0.04 -12.38 38.46
N ILE A 814 0.61 -13.18 37.56
CA ILE A 814 1.95 -13.76 37.71
C ILE A 814 2.77 -13.52 36.45
N ILE A 815 4.02 -13.08 36.62
CA ILE A 815 4.87 -12.69 35.50
C ILE A 815 6.31 -13.18 35.76
N SER A 816 6.95 -13.79 34.75
CA SER A 816 8.34 -14.22 34.88
C SER A 816 9.28 -13.03 35.00
N ASN A 817 10.14 -13.01 35.99
CA ASN A 817 11.21 -12.01 36.13
C ASN A 817 12.19 -12.05 34.95
N ARG A 818 12.29 -13.18 34.26
CA ARG A 818 13.13 -13.36 33.08
C ARG A 818 12.58 -12.68 31.84
N HIS A 819 11.26 -12.50 31.72
CA HIS A 819 10.60 -12.03 30.53
C HIS A 819 9.86 -10.70 30.72
N GLN A 820 10.49 -9.77 31.44
CA GLN A 820 9.95 -8.43 31.70
C GLN A 820 10.74 -7.30 31.01
N GLY A 821 11.91 -7.57 30.45
CA GLY A 821 12.81 -6.55 29.96
C GLY A 821 13.62 -5.88 31.05
N ASN A 822 13.87 -6.58 32.14
CA ASN A 822 14.64 -6.08 33.31
C ASN A 822 16.08 -5.73 32.91
N GLY A 823 16.66 -4.69 33.57
CA GLY A 823 17.99 -4.23 33.25
C GLY A 823 18.10 -3.38 31.99
N PHE A 824 16.99 -2.85 31.49
CA PHE A 824 16.96 -1.98 30.31
C PHE A 824 17.73 -0.66 30.53
N VAL A 825 18.14 -0.03 29.43
CA VAL A 825 18.76 1.30 29.44
C VAL A 825 18.14 2.17 28.37
N VAL A 826 17.59 3.35 28.75
CA VAL A 826 17.15 4.40 27.83
C VAL A 826 17.95 5.66 28.16
N ARG A 827 18.87 6.04 27.26
CA ARG A 827 19.81 7.13 27.56
C ARG A 827 20.10 8.02 26.35
N GLY A 828 20.19 9.34 26.61
CA GLY A 828 20.59 10.34 25.62
C GLY A 828 19.60 10.54 24.47
N CYS A 829 18.36 10.11 24.63
CA CYS A 829 17.37 10.11 23.58
C CYS A 829 16.56 11.41 23.49
N ASP A 830 16.07 11.76 22.29
CA ASP A 830 15.20 12.90 22.03
C ASP A 830 13.83 12.41 21.54
N PHE A 831 12.87 12.36 22.45
CA PHE A 831 11.53 11.80 22.23
C PHE A 831 10.44 12.86 22.33
N GLY A 832 9.31 12.65 21.59
CA GLY A 832 8.16 13.50 21.78
C GLY A 832 7.33 13.77 20.55
N HIS A 833 6.55 14.87 20.63
CA HIS A 833 5.55 15.22 19.59
C HIS A 833 4.65 14.02 19.24
N SER A 834 4.38 13.16 20.24
CA SER A 834 3.60 11.93 20.09
C SER A 834 2.22 12.09 20.69
N ARG A 835 1.28 11.29 20.22
CA ARG A 835 -0.09 11.28 20.75
C ARG A 835 -0.17 10.68 22.16
N ALA A 836 0.75 9.83 22.55
CA ALA A 836 0.72 9.12 23.81
C ALA A 836 1.90 9.52 24.73
N ARG A 837 2.57 8.59 25.29
CA ARG A 837 3.61 8.82 26.29
C ARG A 837 5.02 8.88 25.66
N GLY A 838 5.95 9.51 26.37
CA GLY A 838 7.36 9.40 26.00
C GLY A 838 7.86 7.99 26.29
N LEU A 839 7.95 7.63 27.57
CA LEU A 839 8.34 6.30 27.99
C LEU A 839 7.21 5.64 28.77
N LEU A 840 6.89 4.39 28.44
CA LEU A 840 5.98 3.53 29.17
C LEU A 840 6.75 2.30 29.64
N ILE A 841 6.99 2.20 30.94
CA ILE A 841 7.88 1.21 31.54
C ILE A 841 7.11 0.31 32.49
N LYS A 842 7.28 -0.98 32.30
CA LYS A 842 6.67 -2.06 33.10
C LYS A 842 7.72 -3.15 33.39
N ALA A 843 8.93 -2.73 33.68
CA ALA A 843 10.11 -3.56 33.92
C ALA A 843 10.88 -3.05 35.12
N SER A 844 11.88 -3.77 35.61
CA SER A 844 12.65 -3.52 36.82
C SER A 844 14.17 -3.42 36.56
N GLY A 845 14.93 -2.88 37.50
CA GLY A 845 16.40 -2.85 37.42
C GLY A 845 16.94 -2.02 36.27
N GLY A 846 16.19 -1.02 35.78
CA GLY A 846 16.53 -0.26 34.59
C GLY A 846 17.02 1.16 34.88
N LEU A 847 17.58 1.77 33.81
CA LEU A 847 18.14 3.13 33.85
C LEU A 847 17.47 4.00 32.77
N ILE A 848 16.93 5.13 33.20
CA ILE A 848 16.37 6.19 32.35
C ILE A 848 17.16 7.46 32.59
N GLU A 849 18.07 7.82 31.70
CA GLU A 849 19.08 8.83 31.99
C GLU A 849 19.28 9.83 30.84
N THR A 850 19.33 11.11 31.16
CA THR A 850 19.71 12.21 30.26
C THR A 850 18.88 12.26 28.96
N ASN A 851 17.60 11.86 29.01
CA ASN A 851 16.69 11.94 27.88
C ASN A 851 15.99 13.31 27.86
N ARG A 852 15.63 13.73 26.65
CA ARG A 852 14.77 14.88 26.38
C ARG A 852 13.41 14.41 25.91
N LEU A 853 12.36 14.75 26.64
CA LEU A 853 10.99 14.37 26.34
C LEU A 853 10.14 15.63 26.19
N THR A 854 9.63 15.89 24.98
CA THR A 854 8.97 17.16 24.66
C THR A 854 7.67 16.95 23.90
N ARG A 855 6.58 17.59 24.37
CA ARG A 855 5.27 17.58 23.68
C ARG A 855 4.69 16.17 23.48
N CYS A 856 4.90 15.27 24.42
CA CYS A 856 4.11 14.04 24.50
C CYS A 856 2.71 14.39 25.01
N ALA A 857 1.66 13.85 24.38
CA ALA A 857 0.29 14.12 24.80
C ALA A 857 -0.07 13.52 26.16
N GLY A 858 0.57 12.42 26.51
CA GLY A 858 0.53 11.77 27.82
C GLY A 858 1.69 12.18 28.72
N GLN A 859 2.04 11.30 29.65
CA GLN A 859 3.19 11.46 30.53
C GLN A 859 4.51 11.45 29.74
N ALA A 860 5.46 12.28 30.18
CA ALA A 860 6.83 12.18 29.69
C ALA A 860 7.41 10.80 30.00
N ILE A 861 7.34 10.39 31.29
CA ILE A 861 7.76 9.07 31.75
C ILE A 861 6.65 8.47 32.60
N GLN A 862 6.16 7.30 32.21
CA GLN A 862 5.18 6.53 32.97
C GLN A 862 5.77 5.17 33.36
N ILE A 863 5.88 4.92 34.63
CA ILE A 863 6.26 3.64 35.24
C ILE A 863 4.98 3.11 35.87
N ALA A 864 4.31 2.16 35.19
CA ALA A 864 2.98 1.77 35.61
C ALA A 864 2.62 0.37 35.16
N THR A 865 1.85 -0.32 35.98
CA THR A 865 1.13 -1.53 35.53
C THR A 865 -0.01 -1.13 34.61
N GLU A 866 -0.23 -1.87 33.52
CA GLU A 866 -1.41 -1.74 32.65
C GLU A 866 -2.22 -3.03 32.67
N TYR A 867 -2.96 -3.21 33.75
CA TYR A 867 -3.73 -4.42 34.00
C TYR A 867 -4.71 -4.72 32.85
N GLU A 868 -5.36 -3.71 32.30
CA GLU A 868 -6.32 -3.84 31.21
C GLU A 868 -5.74 -4.32 29.88
N TRP A 869 -4.42 -4.30 29.73
CA TRP A 869 -3.71 -4.77 28.52
C TRP A 869 -2.99 -6.11 28.70
N MET A 870 -3.04 -6.69 29.90
CA MET A 870 -2.23 -7.84 30.29
C MET A 870 -0.73 -7.60 30.16
N GLU A 871 -0.29 -6.38 30.48
CA GLU A 871 1.08 -5.94 30.32
C GLU A 871 1.70 -5.52 31.66
N GLY A 872 2.86 -6.13 31.94
CA GLY A 872 3.73 -5.78 33.06
C GLY A 872 3.18 -6.12 34.43
N GLY A 873 4.11 -6.07 35.37
CA GLY A 873 3.87 -6.11 36.82
C GLY A 873 4.31 -4.78 37.45
N CYS A 874 4.44 -4.76 38.77
CA CYS A 874 5.01 -3.64 39.49
C CYS A 874 6.51 -3.55 39.23
N SER A 875 7.02 -2.33 39.13
CA SER A 875 8.44 -2.06 38.92
C SER A 875 9.22 -1.90 40.20
N ARG A 876 10.50 -2.27 40.20
CA ARG A 876 11.42 -2.13 41.33
C ARG A 876 12.86 -1.84 40.88
N ASP A 877 13.63 -1.17 41.72
CA ASP A 877 15.06 -0.89 41.53
C ASP A 877 15.34 -0.09 40.23
N LEU A 878 14.54 0.94 39.97
CA LEU A 878 14.72 1.81 38.81
C LEU A 878 15.45 3.09 39.15
N VAL A 879 16.25 3.59 38.21
CA VAL A 879 16.90 4.90 38.28
C VAL A 879 16.40 5.78 37.14
N VAL A 880 15.81 6.92 37.51
CA VAL A 880 15.31 7.96 36.58
C VAL A 880 16.04 9.26 36.91
N ARG A 881 17.07 9.63 36.14
CA ARG A 881 17.89 10.77 36.46
C ARG A 881 18.31 11.65 35.28
N GLY A 882 18.44 12.94 35.56
CA GLY A 882 18.96 13.90 34.59
C GLY A 882 18.12 14.06 33.31
N ASN A 883 16.84 13.71 33.36
CA ASN A 883 15.96 13.85 32.19
C ASN A 883 15.32 15.23 32.13
N THR A 884 15.08 15.77 30.93
CA THR A 884 14.38 17.03 30.68
C THR A 884 13.01 16.75 30.09
N CYS A 885 11.94 17.05 30.81
CA CYS A 885 10.55 16.82 30.41
C CYS A 885 9.84 18.17 30.22
N ARG A 886 9.55 18.59 28.96
CA ARG A 886 8.99 19.90 28.65
C ARG A 886 7.69 19.82 27.85
N HIS A 887 6.69 20.59 28.25
CA HIS A 887 5.42 20.75 27.53
C HIS A 887 4.66 19.44 27.28
N ASN A 888 4.80 18.44 28.14
CA ASN A 888 4.09 17.18 28.07
C ASN A 888 2.73 17.27 28.76
N GLY A 889 1.77 16.42 28.38
CA GLY A 889 0.46 16.33 29.04
C GLY A 889 0.55 15.85 30.49
N GLY A 890 1.62 15.09 30.84
CA GLY A 890 2.00 14.70 32.19
C GLY A 890 3.50 14.71 32.37
N GLY A 891 3.97 14.80 33.61
CA GLY A 891 5.40 14.75 33.95
C GLY A 891 5.90 13.31 34.09
N ILE A 892 6.61 13.05 35.25
CA ILE A 892 7.02 11.69 35.62
C ILE A 892 5.95 11.10 36.54
N HIS A 893 5.45 9.92 36.17
CA HIS A 893 4.42 9.21 36.95
C HIS A 893 4.86 7.79 37.28
N VAL A 894 4.78 7.42 38.56
CA VAL A 894 4.85 6.05 39.08
C VAL A 894 3.47 5.66 39.58
N GLY A 895 2.93 4.51 39.19
CA GLY A 895 1.62 4.08 39.60
C GLY A 895 1.07 2.97 38.72
N GLY A 896 -0.21 3.00 38.40
CA GLY A 896 -0.84 2.07 37.44
C GLY A 896 -2.20 1.55 37.85
N ASN A 897 -2.64 0.50 37.18
CA ASN A 897 -3.94 -0.13 37.34
C ASN A 897 -3.81 -1.51 37.99
N ASN A 898 -4.86 -1.90 38.72
CA ASN A 898 -5.02 -3.23 39.30
C ASN A 898 -6.41 -3.81 38.99
N GLY A 899 -6.65 -5.04 39.32
CA GLY A 899 -7.92 -5.70 39.08
C GLY A 899 -9.10 -5.06 39.81
N ALA A 900 -8.85 -4.52 41.00
CA ALA A 900 -9.85 -3.83 41.80
C ALA A 900 -10.18 -2.42 41.32
N ARG A 901 -9.46 -1.89 40.32
CA ARG A 901 -9.59 -0.50 39.80
C ARG A 901 -9.51 0.56 40.89
N LYS A 902 -8.69 0.32 41.88
CA LYS A 902 -8.41 1.24 42.97
C LYS A 902 -6.98 1.75 42.91
N MET A 903 -6.71 2.77 43.67
CA MET A 903 -5.36 3.29 43.89
C MET A 903 -4.40 2.16 44.37
N LEU A 904 -3.21 2.08 43.81
CA LEU A 904 -2.23 1.07 44.21
C LEU A 904 -1.86 1.21 45.71
N PRO A 905 -1.78 0.10 46.49
CA PRO A 905 -1.27 0.12 47.85
C PRO A 905 0.25 0.41 47.90
N ALA A 906 0.76 0.81 49.06
CA ALA A 906 2.15 1.24 49.21
C ALA A 906 3.20 0.17 48.84
N ASP A 907 2.84 -1.09 48.95
CA ASP A 907 3.66 -2.25 48.67
C ASP A 907 3.51 -2.75 47.19
N SER A 908 3.20 -1.87 46.26
CA SER A 908 3.12 -2.19 44.82
C SER A 908 4.51 -2.05 44.16
N HIS A 909 5.04 -0.84 44.11
CA HIS A 909 6.36 -0.55 43.54
C HIS A 909 7.42 -0.43 44.65
N TYR A 910 8.69 -0.70 44.36
CA TYR A 910 9.77 -0.67 45.33
C TYR A 910 11.00 0.05 44.79
N ASN A 911 11.65 0.83 45.68
CA ASN A 911 13.02 1.34 45.52
C ASN A 911 13.27 2.02 44.15
N ILE A 912 12.40 2.96 43.77
CA ILE A 912 12.60 3.75 42.56
C ILE A 912 13.23 5.09 42.92
N SER A 913 14.39 5.41 42.30
CA SER A 913 15.10 6.67 42.50
C SER A 913 14.77 7.62 41.34
N ILE A 914 14.21 8.80 41.65
CA ILE A 914 13.86 9.83 40.67
C ILE A 914 14.63 11.11 41.08
N THR A 915 15.77 11.38 40.41
CA THR A 915 16.69 12.41 40.81
C THR A 915 17.17 13.28 39.67
N ASP A 916 17.47 14.53 39.97
CA ASP A 916 18.14 15.46 39.07
C ASP A 916 17.39 15.67 37.73
N ASN A 917 16.06 15.48 37.69
CA ASN A 917 15.25 15.68 36.50
C ASN A 917 14.65 17.09 36.45
N GLU A 918 14.53 17.68 35.25
CA GLU A 918 13.81 18.91 35.01
C GLU A 918 12.42 18.59 34.44
N VAL A 919 11.34 18.91 35.20
CA VAL A 919 9.97 18.55 34.85
C VAL A 919 9.05 19.74 34.97
N ASP A 920 8.55 20.25 33.87
CA ASP A 920 7.52 21.30 33.86
C ASP A 920 6.08 20.74 34.00
N GLY A 921 5.10 21.64 34.04
CA GLY A 921 3.66 21.30 34.01
C GLY A 921 3.20 20.52 35.24
N PRO A 922 2.61 19.31 35.07
CA PRO A 922 2.04 18.53 36.18
C PRO A 922 3.06 18.04 37.23
N GLY A 923 4.35 18.09 36.95
CA GLY A 923 5.42 17.70 37.87
C GLY A 923 5.60 16.19 38.01
N ILE A 924 5.92 15.73 39.22
CA ILE A 924 6.20 14.32 39.53
C ILE A 924 5.09 13.78 40.43
N SER A 925 4.54 12.62 40.08
CA SER A 925 3.54 11.94 40.88
C SER A 925 3.91 10.48 41.12
N VAL A 926 3.92 10.04 42.36
CA VAL A 926 4.26 8.67 42.74
C VAL A 926 3.11 8.09 43.56
N GLU A 927 2.69 6.90 43.18
CA GLU A 927 1.62 6.16 43.83
C GLU A 927 2.03 4.72 44.08
N GLY A 928 1.78 4.23 45.30
CA GLY A 928 1.98 2.82 45.63
C GLY A 928 3.45 2.38 45.69
N MET A 929 4.31 3.20 46.29
CA MET A 929 5.75 2.91 46.34
C MET A 929 6.24 2.81 47.77
N THR A 930 7.04 1.79 48.01
CA THR A 930 7.82 1.64 49.28
C THR A 930 9.32 1.82 49.00
N GLY A 931 9.98 2.65 49.84
CA GLY A 931 11.39 2.99 49.66
C GLY A 931 11.69 3.82 48.41
N GLY A 932 12.98 4.03 48.14
CA GLY A 932 13.42 4.88 47.01
C GLY A 932 13.47 6.37 47.38
N GLU A 933 13.62 7.21 46.36
CA GLU A 933 13.80 8.65 46.57
C GLU A 933 13.25 9.50 45.43
N VAL A 934 12.78 10.70 45.75
CA VAL A 934 12.41 11.75 44.79
C VAL A 934 13.12 13.04 45.19
N ARG A 935 14.33 13.24 44.67
CA ARG A 935 15.24 14.31 45.16
C ARG A 935 15.90 15.11 44.04
N ARG A 936 16.24 16.34 44.34
CA ARG A 936 16.95 17.27 43.45
C ARG A 936 16.33 17.43 42.09
N ASN A 937 14.98 17.37 42.03
CA ASN A 937 14.28 17.55 40.77
C ASN A 937 13.80 18.99 40.62
N GLY A 938 14.05 19.60 39.48
CA GLY A 938 13.44 20.87 39.05
C GLY A 938 11.99 20.69 38.64
N ALA A 939 11.10 20.35 39.59
CA ALA A 939 9.69 20.10 39.34
C ALA A 939 8.79 21.08 40.12
N ALA A 940 7.82 21.67 39.47
CA ALA A 940 6.88 22.60 40.10
C ALA A 940 6.03 21.93 41.21
N LYS A 941 5.88 20.62 41.13
CA LYS A 941 5.04 19.86 42.10
C LYS A 941 5.48 18.42 42.22
N VAL A 942 5.64 17.93 43.45
CA VAL A 942 5.80 16.50 43.77
C VAL A 942 4.60 16.03 44.56
N ARG A 943 3.99 14.94 44.20
CA ARG A 943 2.85 14.32 44.87
C ARG A 943 3.16 12.87 45.19
N LEU A 944 3.00 12.47 46.45
CA LEU A 944 3.09 11.09 46.90
C LEU A 944 1.71 10.63 47.40
N ARG A 945 1.32 9.43 47.01
CA ARG A 945 0.05 8.78 47.42
C ARG A 945 0.33 7.33 47.76
N ASN A 946 -0.17 6.85 48.90
CA ASN A 946 0.07 5.47 49.34
C ASN A 946 1.54 5.09 49.20
N CYS A 947 2.46 5.91 49.74
CA CYS A 947 3.89 5.67 49.69
C CYS A 947 4.43 5.52 51.11
N GLU A 948 5.44 4.62 51.32
CA GLU A 948 6.10 4.40 52.61
C GLU A 948 7.62 4.47 52.44
N GLY A 949 8.29 5.17 53.37
CA GLY A 949 9.76 5.24 53.41
C GLY A 949 10.40 5.91 52.19
N VAL A 950 9.69 6.67 51.39
CA VAL A 950 10.20 7.42 50.24
C VAL A 950 10.90 8.69 50.74
N GLN A 951 12.15 8.88 50.35
CA GLN A 951 12.93 10.06 50.70
C GLN A 951 12.61 11.22 49.72
N VAL A 952 12.31 12.42 50.24
CA VAL A 952 12.04 13.64 49.47
C VAL A 952 12.80 14.83 50.02
N ASP A 953 13.15 15.83 49.23
CA ASP A 953 13.91 17.02 49.63
C ASP A 953 13.07 18.03 50.40
N GLU A 954 11.77 18.11 50.17
CA GLU A 954 10.85 19.04 50.83
C GLU A 954 9.50 18.38 51.20
N PRO A 955 8.79 18.93 52.17
CA PRO A 955 7.50 18.38 52.57
C PRO A 955 6.50 18.47 51.41
N VAL A 956 6.05 17.30 51.04
CA VAL A 956 5.01 17.10 50.03
C VAL A 956 3.69 17.78 50.46
N ARG A 957 3.19 18.74 49.71
CA ARG A 957 1.83 19.23 49.92
C ARG A 957 0.86 18.18 49.35
N ASN A 958 0.12 17.52 50.20
CA ASN A 958 -0.95 16.55 49.87
C ASN A 958 -2.02 17.12 48.95
#